data_2398904495191cf43d7ae308bff947b9
#
_entry.id   2398904495191cf43d7ae308bff947b9
#
_cell.length_a   1.000
_cell.length_b   1.000
_cell.length_c   1.000
_cell.angle_alpha   90.00
_cell.angle_beta   90.00
_cell.angle_gamma   90.00
#
_symmetry.space_group_name_H-M   'P 1'
#
loop_
_entity.id
_entity.type
_entity.pdbx_description
1 polymer ?
#
loop_
_entity_poly.entity_id
_entity_poly.type
_entity_poly.pdbx_seq_one_letter_code
_entity_poly.pdbx_strand_id
1 'polypeptide(L)'
;MLLSGCLSSEPDKIVQDDVGKSDDLSVNFTLDEYPLNAEIGEFVIITGNVMISPTETDFSILYDIVSPTGIRNFESSILIDEPDIKIIFSPDEPGEWLVITKLYVEGYEEPLIQQTGFTTNIPDEGDSILLTDAIIELDGPQEFTLAGTITHTNLESCEITENSISYYPNEIGHFEINKAMITENSELTISVVCGVWTKSYDSKTVQIIILNTDDIDGDGIQNDVDRCPEGLGEDDGWYSTANTDYDRDGCEDQSEDIDDDGDMLPDFDDDCLSELGWISNSTSDYDTDGCSDNLQDDDDDNDGIIDDNDLCPKGELNWESKAYSDYDGDGCRDLTEDLDDDNDNIADITDDCWRGQLNWTSNIQVDYDGDGCFDSTEDLDDDSDGVNDVNDTGITLDLCPRSPLNATDIDENGCDATERDSDSDGISDYYDQCPGTPIGNDVNNLGCADLDGDGVYSNVDNCTNTEEKWSVNNEGCAVYQLAVSWKETGHGNGRMDTVSHFSVPTLDGTWSFRNEWNGRDVYIFLFKYTDSSGNSNNADWSKNPGSMIRQLPDNAHLFYGSFDNTYHNDVLGRKNAVLNALNPDEEIKWANRIHYIDQDMSTASGGLGDLINNWGSLYYGIDRFQRAREIGSIYAWTSQTNDITHWAYEARMYNYEFNVEIRETDPNIEVVTIVDEVWHSGGWSSGYTSTYSDVNITLPENISNYDTLEVYHEHACEDRRNRYQKSDGTYGGCHEWDYLAYMKICNRDNSSKCGTEFMRWITTYGREGRWLTDITPYLFMLEDDDVRTFKYQGANKGTMTVKLLFSNWNKGERSFTGEQIFTGGEFNGEYNNESRYKRQHNFSTEDDFYRVKIVATITGHGFNQDQANCAEFCDHEHHYYLNNYQTYEWHPIVHDNQGCEKEVDRGVVANQFGSWPFGRAGWCAGQDVKQWTYDITNWVANSTENNLHYKGLFNGQEYVPQNTNGGSRNIRANIWLVWYAQN
;
A
#
# COMPACT_ATOMS: atom_id res chain seq x y z
N MET A 1 -14.64 6.95 6.29
CA MET A 1 -15.47 7.89 7.07
C MET A 1 -15.19 9.30 6.61
N LEU A 2 -16.21 10.06 6.32
CA LEU A 2 -16.21 11.32 5.60
C LEU A 2 -15.42 12.41 6.33
N LEU A 3 -14.38 12.93 5.71
CA LEU A 3 -13.91 14.28 5.98
C LEU A 3 -14.66 15.23 5.03
N SER A 4 -15.87 15.60 5.38
CA SER A 4 -16.56 16.74 4.80
C SER A 4 -16.12 18.01 5.50
N GLY A 5 -15.00 18.56 5.11
CA GLY A 5 -14.47 19.82 5.61
C GLY A 5 -14.01 20.73 4.49
N CYS A 6 -14.92 21.61 4.05
CA CYS A 6 -14.69 22.87 3.33
C CYS A 6 -13.60 22.89 2.27
N LEU A 7 -13.99 22.63 1.04
CA LEU A 7 -13.31 23.16 -0.14
C LEU A 7 -13.46 24.69 -0.15
N SER A 8 -12.44 25.41 0.35
CA SER A 8 -12.34 26.83 0.09
C SER A 8 -11.68 27.04 -1.27
N SER A 9 -12.30 27.79 -2.14
CA SER A 9 -11.86 28.10 -3.51
C SER A 9 -10.79 29.20 -3.57
N GLU A 10 -9.81 29.16 -2.70
CA GLU A 10 -8.58 29.97 -2.83
C GLU A 10 -7.42 29.21 -2.20
N PRO A 11 -6.23 29.14 -2.83
CA PRO A 11 -5.07 28.49 -2.27
C PRO A 11 -4.60 29.27 -1.05
N ASP A 12 -4.65 28.64 0.12
CA ASP A 12 -4.07 29.18 1.34
C ASP A 12 -2.55 29.28 1.19
N LYS A 13 -2.03 30.48 1.22
CA LYS A 13 -0.60 30.73 1.37
C LYS A 13 -0.19 30.36 2.78
N ILE A 14 0.35 29.16 2.95
CA ILE A 14 0.97 28.76 4.23
C ILE A 14 2.31 29.47 4.30
N VAL A 15 2.35 30.58 5.02
CA VAL A 15 3.59 31.14 5.55
C VAL A 15 3.82 30.42 6.88
N GLN A 16 4.66 29.40 6.88
CA GLN A 16 5.06 28.74 8.10
C GLN A 16 6.15 29.57 8.80
N ASP A 17 5.90 30.00 10.04
CA ASP A 17 6.86 30.70 10.88
C ASP A 17 7.95 29.76 11.38
N ASP A 18 9.17 30.24 11.31
CA ASP A 18 10.45 29.70 11.64
C ASP A 18 10.56 28.71 12.82
N VAL A 19 11.02 27.50 12.50
CA VAL A 19 11.88 26.73 13.41
C VAL A 19 13.03 26.15 12.55
N GLY A 20 14.23 26.72 12.68
CA GLY A 20 15.46 26.14 12.12
C GLY A 20 16.02 26.77 10.85
N LYS A 21 15.81 28.07 10.57
CA LYS A 21 16.34 28.75 9.38
C LYS A 21 17.76 29.33 9.57
N SER A 22 18.58 29.26 8.52
CA SER A 22 19.60 30.28 8.28
C SER A 22 18.89 31.58 7.91
N ASP A 23 19.33 32.71 8.48
CA ASP A 23 18.64 34.03 8.38
C ASP A 23 18.43 34.58 6.96
N ASP A 24 18.85 33.86 5.91
CA ASP A 24 18.82 34.30 4.50
C ASP A 24 18.00 33.39 3.56
N LEU A 25 17.43 32.26 4.02
CA LEU A 25 16.69 31.36 3.18
C LEU A 25 15.18 31.63 3.17
N SER A 26 14.60 31.92 2.01
CA SER A 26 13.15 32.09 1.82
C SER A 26 12.63 31.19 0.71
N VAL A 27 11.52 30.49 0.99
CA VAL A 27 10.88 29.54 0.06
C VAL A 27 9.41 29.94 -0.13
N ASN A 28 8.97 30.04 -1.38
CA ASN A 28 7.57 30.14 -1.74
C ASN A 28 7.21 28.97 -2.67
N PHE A 29 6.26 28.15 -2.25
CA PHE A 29 5.82 26.94 -2.95
C PHE A 29 4.31 27.00 -3.13
N THR A 30 3.82 27.00 -4.37
CA THR A 30 2.40 27.08 -4.70
C THR A 30 2.01 26.10 -5.81
N LEU A 31 0.79 25.56 -5.73
CA LEU A 31 0.10 24.93 -6.85
C LEU A 31 -0.90 25.95 -7.41
N ASP A 32 -0.81 26.29 -8.68
CA ASP A 32 -1.49 27.44 -9.28
C ASP A 32 -2.74 27.06 -10.09
N GLU A 33 -2.71 25.97 -10.84
CA GLU A 33 -3.81 25.49 -11.66
C GLU A 33 -4.05 23.99 -11.46
N TYR A 34 -5.30 23.60 -11.23
CA TYR A 34 -5.76 22.22 -11.15
C TYR A 34 -7.29 22.15 -11.39
N PRO A 35 -7.82 21.07 -11.98
CA PRO A 35 -9.24 20.89 -12.16
C PRO A 35 -9.95 20.60 -10.83
N LEU A 36 -11.19 21.05 -10.68
CA LEU A 36 -12.05 20.65 -9.56
C LEU A 36 -12.81 19.34 -9.83
N ASN A 37 -13.03 19.05 -11.11
CA ASN A 37 -13.67 17.81 -11.58
C ASN A 37 -13.00 17.34 -12.87
N ALA A 38 -12.99 16.05 -13.09
CA ALA A 38 -12.52 15.41 -14.31
C ALA A 38 -13.40 14.19 -14.65
N GLU A 39 -13.36 13.69 -15.86
CA GLU A 39 -13.98 12.42 -16.23
C GLU A 39 -12.93 11.28 -16.13
N ILE A 40 -13.40 10.05 -15.93
CA ILE A 40 -12.50 8.87 -15.90
C ILE A 40 -11.85 8.74 -17.28
N GLY A 41 -10.51 8.61 -17.25
CA GLY A 41 -9.71 8.49 -18.47
C GLY A 41 -9.28 9.84 -19.09
N GLU A 42 -9.74 10.97 -18.56
CA GLU A 42 -9.29 12.30 -18.94
C GLU A 42 -7.93 12.62 -18.29
N PHE A 43 -7.06 13.33 -19.00
CA PHE A 43 -5.79 13.75 -18.41
C PHE A 43 -5.97 14.95 -17.48
N VAL A 44 -5.62 14.75 -16.22
CA VAL A 44 -5.54 15.79 -15.19
C VAL A 44 -4.16 16.41 -15.20
N ILE A 45 -4.10 17.74 -15.32
CA ILE A 45 -2.86 18.52 -15.30
C ILE A 45 -2.89 19.44 -14.09
N ILE A 46 -1.88 19.31 -13.22
CA ILE A 46 -1.68 20.18 -12.05
C ILE A 46 -0.40 20.96 -12.28
N THR A 47 -0.47 22.28 -12.22
CA THR A 47 0.70 23.16 -12.35
C THR A 47 0.97 23.92 -11.07
N GLY A 48 2.20 24.34 -10.90
CA GLY A 48 2.62 25.13 -9.74
C GLY A 48 3.98 25.75 -9.94
N ASN A 49 4.47 26.44 -8.92
CA ASN A 49 5.75 27.14 -8.97
C ASN A 49 6.48 27.07 -7.64
N VAL A 50 7.81 26.94 -7.70
CA VAL A 50 8.72 27.01 -6.55
C VAL A 50 9.66 28.21 -6.74
N MET A 51 9.72 29.09 -5.75
CA MET A 51 10.68 30.17 -5.70
C MET A 51 11.49 30.09 -4.43
N ILE A 52 12.79 29.93 -4.57
CA ILE A 52 13.75 29.84 -3.44
C ILE A 52 14.76 30.98 -3.56
N SER A 53 15.11 31.56 -2.43
CA SER A 53 16.15 32.57 -2.34
C SER A 53 17.06 32.24 -1.16
N PRO A 54 18.39 32.09 -1.37
CA PRO A 54 19.10 32.27 -2.64
C PRO A 54 18.78 31.19 -3.69
N THR A 55 18.88 31.53 -4.97
CA THR A 55 18.52 30.64 -6.11
C THR A 55 19.48 29.47 -6.33
N GLU A 56 20.56 29.40 -5.60
CA GLU A 56 21.55 28.30 -5.66
C GLU A 56 21.29 27.22 -4.60
N THR A 57 20.13 27.27 -3.92
CA THR A 57 19.78 26.29 -2.89
C THR A 57 19.18 25.05 -3.55
N ASP A 58 19.74 23.87 -3.27
CA ASP A 58 19.26 22.61 -3.81
C ASP A 58 17.89 22.23 -3.22
N PHE A 59 17.02 21.74 -4.08
CA PHE A 59 15.71 21.25 -3.68
C PHE A 59 15.26 20.04 -4.55
N SER A 60 14.30 19.28 -4.02
CA SER A 60 13.65 18.21 -4.75
C SER A 60 12.15 18.18 -4.45
N ILE A 61 11.36 17.74 -5.43
CA ILE A 61 9.92 17.62 -5.31
C ILE A 61 9.53 16.17 -5.47
N LEU A 62 8.73 15.66 -4.53
CA LEU A 62 8.07 14.37 -4.62
C LEU A 62 6.56 14.59 -4.59
N TYR A 63 5.80 13.74 -5.25
CA TYR A 63 4.35 13.78 -5.13
C TYR A 63 3.75 12.38 -5.01
N ASP A 64 2.69 12.30 -4.20
CA ASP A 64 1.87 11.10 -4.02
C ASP A 64 0.50 11.36 -4.63
N ILE A 65 -0.06 10.39 -5.33
CA ILE A 65 -1.44 10.43 -5.83
C ILE A 65 -2.25 9.42 -5.03
N VAL A 66 -3.30 9.91 -4.37
CA VAL A 66 -4.22 9.09 -3.59
C VAL A 66 -5.51 8.93 -4.39
N SER A 67 -5.81 7.71 -4.81
CA SER A 67 -7.07 7.37 -5.47
C SER A 67 -8.18 7.12 -4.44
N PRO A 68 -9.46 7.04 -4.87
CA PRO A 68 -10.56 6.69 -3.97
C PRO A 68 -10.42 5.35 -3.26
N THR A 69 -9.61 4.44 -3.79
CA THR A 69 -9.39 3.09 -3.23
C THR A 69 -8.04 2.89 -2.55
N GLY A 70 -7.14 3.88 -2.59
CA GLY A 70 -5.86 3.79 -1.90
C GLY A 70 -4.76 4.72 -2.42
N ILE A 71 -3.59 4.66 -1.79
CA ILE A 71 -2.42 5.44 -2.22
C ILE A 71 -1.75 4.72 -3.39
N ARG A 72 -1.68 5.38 -4.53
CA ARG A 72 -0.83 4.96 -5.66
C ARG A 72 0.46 5.78 -5.60
N ASN A 73 1.52 5.17 -5.12
CA ASN A 73 2.82 5.80 -5.06
C ASN A 73 3.42 5.89 -6.47
N PHE A 74 3.40 7.07 -7.04
CA PHE A 74 4.23 7.39 -8.18
C PHE A 74 5.49 8.09 -7.67
N GLU A 75 6.55 7.32 -7.38
CA GLU A 75 7.87 7.90 -7.12
C GLU A 75 8.42 8.45 -8.43
N SER A 76 8.04 9.66 -8.79
CA SER A 76 8.79 10.44 -9.75
C SER A 76 9.44 11.61 -9.01
N SER A 77 10.74 11.48 -8.74
CA SER A 77 11.56 12.61 -8.35
C SER A 77 11.72 13.52 -9.57
N ILE A 78 11.04 14.64 -9.58
CA ILE A 78 11.36 15.70 -10.54
C ILE A 78 12.52 16.47 -9.92
N LEU A 79 13.74 16.20 -10.36
CA LEU A 79 14.87 17.10 -10.16
C LEU A 79 14.63 18.30 -11.07
N ILE A 80 14.26 19.42 -10.51
CA ILE A 80 13.93 20.61 -11.30
C ILE A 80 15.03 21.64 -11.05
N ASP A 81 15.79 21.94 -12.11
CA ASP A 81 16.49 23.21 -12.26
C ASP A 81 15.55 24.34 -12.73
N GLU A 82 14.27 24.03 -12.93
CA GLU A 82 13.25 25.00 -13.34
C GLU A 82 12.18 25.14 -12.25
N PRO A 83 11.71 26.39 -11.97
CA PRO A 83 10.77 26.67 -10.89
C PRO A 83 9.34 26.19 -11.13
N ASP A 84 9.02 25.65 -12.32
CA ASP A 84 7.68 25.28 -12.72
C ASP A 84 7.39 23.80 -12.49
N ILE A 85 6.30 23.52 -11.76
CA ILE A 85 5.82 22.17 -11.48
C ILE A 85 4.74 21.81 -12.49
N LYS A 86 4.80 20.61 -13.04
CA LYS A 86 3.74 20.05 -13.88
C LYS A 86 3.55 18.56 -13.61
N ILE A 87 2.42 18.20 -13.01
CA ILE A 87 2.02 16.82 -12.72
C ILE A 87 0.90 16.46 -13.71
N ILE A 88 1.04 15.35 -14.42
CA ILE A 88 0.06 14.88 -15.42
C ILE A 88 -0.22 13.39 -15.15
N PHE A 89 -1.48 13.04 -15.01
CA PHE A 89 -1.93 11.64 -14.91
C PHE A 89 -3.39 11.51 -15.36
N SER A 90 -3.86 10.29 -15.59
CA SER A 90 -5.24 10.01 -15.95
C SER A 90 -5.89 9.17 -14.85
N PRO A 91 -6.93 9.69 -14.17
CA PRO A 91 -7.65 8.92 -13.17
C PRO A 91 -8.49 7.82 -13.82
N ASP A 92 -8.45 6.64 -13.23
CA ASP A 92 -9.12 5.43 -13.72
C ASP A 92 -10.25 4.93 -12.80
N GLU A 93 -10.54 5.65 -11.73
CA GLU A 93 -11.59 5.34 -10.76
C GLU A 93 -12.50 6.54 -10.49
N PRO A 94 -13.81 6.34 -10.23
CA PRO A 94 -14.70 7.42 -9.83
C PRO A 94 -14.55 7.74 -8.35
N GLY A 95 -14.60 9.01 -7.99
CA GLY A 95 -14.56 9.45 -6.60
C GLY A 95 -13.57 10.60 -6.35
N GLU A 96 -13.22 10.81 -5.10
CA GLU A 96 -12.32 11.89 -4.69
C GLU A 96 -10.85 11.47 -4.84
N TRP A 97 -10.08 12.24 -5.56
CA TRP A 97 -8.64 12.09 -5.74
C TRP A 97 -7.89 13.20 -5.01
N LEU A 98 -6.75 12.85 -4.42
CA LEU A 98 -5.88 13.81 -3.74
C LEU A 98 -4.45 13.70 -4.26
N VAL A 99 -3.84 14.81 -4.57
CA VAL A 99 -2.42 14.90 -4.93
C VAL A 99 -1.68 15.67 -3.85
N ILE A 100 -0.68 15.03 -3.26
CA ILE A 100 0.14 15.58 -2.17
C ILE A 100 1.53 15.81 -2.72
N THR A 101 1.94 17.06 -2.82
CA THR A 101 3.26 17.45 -3.31
C THR A 101 4.14 17.88 -2.14
N LYS A 102 5.32 17.30 -2.04
CA LYS A 102 6.30 17.51 -0.95
C LYS A 102 7.56 18.14 -1.55
N LEU A 103 7.91 19.33 -1.08
CA LEU A 103 9.13 20.04 -1.46
C LEU A 103 10.18 19.87 -0.36
N TYR A 104 11.29 19.25 -0.68
CA TYR A 104 12.47 19.13 0.17
C TYR A 104 13.48 20.19 -0.24
N VAL A 105 13.91 21.02 0.68
CA VAL A 105 14.86 22.11 0.43
C VAL A 105 16.05 21.97 1.35
N GLU A 106 17.26 22.09 0.84
CA GLU A 106 18.46 22.08 1.66
C GLU A 106 18.43 23.18 2.73
N GLY A 107 18.56 22.78 3.99
CA GLY A 107 18.46 23.68 5.16
C GLY A 107 17.09 23.70 5.86
N TYR A 108 16.12 22.89 5.38
CA TYR A 108 14.88 22.58 6.11
C TYR A 108 14.94 21.14 6.65
N GLU A 109 14.54 20.92 7.89
CA GLU A 109 14.50 19.58 8.51
C GLU A 109 13.29 18.76 8.00
N GLU A 110 12.18 19.41 7.65
CA GLU A 110 10.95 18.79 7.20
C GLU A 110 10.52 19.34 5.82
N PRO A 111 9.88 18.54 4.96
CA PRO A 111 9.40 19.01 3.66
C PRO A 111 8.25 20.01 3.78
N LEU A 112 8.16 20.96 2.86
CA LEU A 112 6.97 21.79 2.69
C LEU A 112 5.94 21.01 1.88
N ILE A 113 4.70 20.92 2.38
CA ILE A 113 3.66 20.09 1.78
C ILE A 113 2.55 20.98 1.20
N GLN A 114 2.18 20.76 -0.04
CA GLN A 114 0.96 21.29 -0.67
C GLN A 114 0.08 20.10 -1.11
N GLN A 115 -1.23 20.27 -0.99
CA GLN A 115 -2.15 19.23 -1.43
C GLN A 115 -3.31 19.85 -2.20
N THR A 116 -3.78 19.14 -3.22
CA THR A 116 -4.95 19.53 -3.99
C THR A 116 -5.80 18.31 -4.30
N GLY A 117 -7.11 18.48 -4.38
CA GLY A 117 -8.04 17.39 -4.65
C GLY A 117 -9.02 17.76 -5.76
N PHE A 118 -9.51 16.78 -6.48
CA PHE A 118 -10.56 16.90 -7.48
C PHE A 118 -11.45 15.65 -7.44
N THR A 119 -12.63 15.74 -8.05
CA THR A 119 -13.58 14.62 -8.09
C THR A 119 -13.72 14.10 -9.52
N THR A 120 -13.69 12.80 -9.71
CA THR A 120 -13.98 12.16 -11.00
C THR A 120 -15.41 11.67 -11.04
N ASN A 121 -16.08 11.97 -12.13
CA ASN A 121 -17.46 11.56 -12.36
C ASN A 121 -17.54 10.52 -13.48
N ILE A 122 -18.50 9.63 -13.35
CA ILE A 122 -18.91 8.75 -14.45
C ILE A 122 -19.83 9.57 -15.35
N PRO A 123 -19.75 9.47 -16.67
CA PRO A 123 -20.68 10.08 -17.59
C PRO A 123 -22.13 9.66 -17.29
N ASP A 124 -23.08 10.61 -17.33
CA ASP A 124 -24.49 10.43 -16.99
C ASP A 124 -25.17 9.51 -18.02
N GLU A 125 -25.35 8.26 -17.67
CA GLU A 125 -26.09 7.26 -18.45
C GLU A 125 -27.56 7.33 -18.02
N GLY A 126 -28.40 7.99 -18.82
CA GLY A 126 -29.83 8.16 -18.53
C GLY A 126 -30.61 6.85 -18.63
N ASP A 127 -31.25 6.43 -17.53
CA ASP A 127 -31.97 5.17 -17.41
C ASP A 127 -33.47 5.38 -17.23
N SER A 128 -34.27 4.60 -17.96
CA SER A 128 -35.73 4.55 -17.72
C SER A 128 -36.35 3.22 -18.15
N ILE A 129 -37.34 2.75 -17.39
CA ILE A 129 -38.27 1.69 -17.80
C ILE A 129 -39.52 2.32 -18.35
N LEU A 130 -39.95 1.89 -19.51
CA LEU A 130 -41.28 2.17 -20.04
C LEU A 130 -42.06 0.85 -20.16
N LEU A 131 -43.16 0.70 -19.42
CA LEU A 131 -44.12 -0.40 -19.57
C LEU A 131 -45.16 -0.05 -20.64
N THR A 132 -45.64 -1.04 -21.36
CA THR A 132 -46.65 -0.86 -22.40
C THR A 132 -48.00 -0.45 -21.80
N ASP A 133 -48.34 -0.91 -20.61
CA ASP A 133 -49.57 -0.60 -19.90
C ASP A 133 -49.34 -0.49 -18.37
N ALA A 134 -49.94 0.51 -17.73
CA ALA A 134 -49.88 0.70 -16.28
C ALA A 134 -51.08 0.13 -15.51
N ILE A 135 -52.16 -0.15 -16.22
CA ILE A 135 -53.39 -0.79 -15.70
C ILE A 135 -53.85 -1.80 -16.71
N ILE A 136 -54.16 -2.98 -16.29
CA ILE A 136 -54.69 -4.07 -17.12
C ILE A 136 -56.08 -4.48 -16.59
N GLU A 137 -57.10 -4.30 -17.41
CA GLU A 137 -58.48 -4.69 -17.11
C GLU A 137 -58.80 -6.06 -17.74
N LEU A 138 -59.31 -6.99 -17.02
CA LEU A 138 -59.57 -8.36 -17.45
C LEU A 138 -61.06 -8.71 -17.28
N ASP A 139 -61.72 -9.20 -18.35
CA ASP A 139 -63.09 -9.63 -18.34
C ASP A 139 -63.34 -10.99 -17.62
N GLY A 140 -62.39 -11.42 -16.79
CA GLY A 140 -62.41 -12.67 -16.05
C GLY A 140 -61.01 -13.28 -15.86
N PRO A 141 -60.88 -14.41 -15.19
CA PRO A 141 -59.60 -15.11 -15.00
C PRO A 141 -58.91 -15.51 -16.29
N GLN A 142 -57.74 -15.00 -16.61
CA GLN A 142 -56.98 -15.36 -17.81
C GLN A 142 -55.46 -15.15 -17.68
N GLU A 143 -54.71 -15.74 -18.62
CA GLU A 143 -53.24 -15.53 -18.75
C GLU A 143 -52.97 -14.27 -19.57
N PHE A 144 -51.88 -13.53 -19.23
CA PHE A 144 -51.47 -12.36 -19.96
C PHE A 144 -49.97 -12.20 -20.03
N THR A 145 -49.48 -11.36 -20.92
CA THR A 145 -48.07 -11.04 -21.09
C THR A 145 -47.85 -9.55 -20.78
N LEU A 146 -46.96 -9.29 -19.88
CA LEU A 146 -46.49 -7.95 -19.60
C LEU A 146 -45.25 -7.65 -20.44
N ALA A 147 -45.25 -6.57 -21.16
CA ALA A 147 -44.14 -6.16 -22.01
C ALA A 147 -43.66 -4.76 -21.68
N GLY A 148 -42.38 -4.48 -21.91
CA GLY A 148 -41.80 -3.19 -21.67
C GLY A 148 -40.48 -2.97 -22.40
N THR A 149 -39.94 -1.77 -22.25
CA THR A 149 -38.67 -1.37 -22.87
C THR A 149 -37.80 -0.65 -21.87
N ILE A 150 -36.52 -0.95 -21.87
CA ILE A 150 -35.49 -0.31 -21.08
C ILE A 150 -34.65 0.60 -21.99
N THR A 151 -34.39 1.79 -21.54
CA THR A 151 -33.43 2.68 -22.19
C THR A 151 -32.20 2.82 -21.31
N HIS A 152 -31.09 2.28 -21.78
CA HIS A 152 -29.76 2.34 -21.12
C HIS A 152 -28.67 2.23 -22.17
N THR A 153 -27.54 2.87 -21.94
CA THR A 153 -26.43 2.86 -22.92
C THR A 153 -25.74 1.50 -23.02
N ASN A 154 -25.80 0.69 -21.97
CA ASN A 154 -25.25 -0.67 -21.92
C ASN A 154 -26.32 -1.69 -21.45
N LEU A 155 -27.15 -2.15 -22.36
CA LEU A 155 -28.24 -3.08 -22.11
C LEU A 155 -27.80 -4.46 -21.60
N GLU A 156 -26.59 -4.89 -21.90
CA GLU A 156 -26.05 -6.15 -21.39
C GLU A 156 -25.83 -6.14 -19.88
N SER A 157 -25.73 -4.94 -19.29
CA SER A 157 -25.57 -4.75 -17.84
C SER A 157 -26.91 -4.69 -17.09
N CYS A 158 -28.04 -4.78 -17.78
CA CYS A 158 -29.38 -4.65 -17.21
C CYS A 158 -29.96 -5.99 -16.78
N GLU A 159 -30.49 -6.05 -15.57
CA GLU A 159 -31.25 -7.18 -15.02
C GLU A 159 -32.61 -6.70 -14.54
N ILE A 160 -33.67 -7.35 -15.03
CA ILE A 160 -35.07 -7.08 -14.68
C ILE A 160 -35.50 -8.12 -13.65
N THR A 161 -36.10 -7.69 -12.55
CA THR A 161 -36.57 -8.62 -11.52
C THR A 161 -38.08 -8.45 -11.23
N GLU A 162 -38.78 -9.56 -11.15
CA GLU A 162 -40.13 -9.66 -10.70
C GLU A 162 -40.26 -10.84 -9.73
N ASN A 163 -40.70 -10.57 -8.50
CA ASN A 163 -40.80 -11.59 -7.44
C ASN A 163 -39.56 -12.50 -7.29
N SER A 164 -38.35 -11.91 -7.39
CA SER A 164 -37.07 -12.60 -7.31
C SER A 164 -36.75 -13.53 -8.48
N ILE A 165 -37.42 -13.36 -9.58
CA ILE A 165 -37.10 -14.01 -10.87
C ILE A 165 -36.45 -12.97 -11.77
N SER A 166 -35.30 -13.31 -12.35
CA SER A 166 -34.53 -12.43 -13.21
C SER A 166 -34.85 -12.64 -14.69
N TYR A 167 -35.02 -11.56 -15.41
CA TYR A 167 -35.20 -11.50 -16.86
C TYR A 167 -34.20 -10.53 -17.45
N TYR A 168 -33.87 -10.64 -18.70
CA TYR A 168 -32.90 -9.79 -19.37
C TYR A 168 -33.49 -9.21 -20.66
N PRO A 169 -33.24 -7.93 -20.95
CA PRO A 169 -33.72 -7.31 -22.17
C PRO A 169 -32.97 -7.83 -23.39
N ASN A 170 -33.57 -7.73 -24.55
CA ASN A 170 -32.89 -8.01 -25.81
C ASN A 170 -32.00 -6.85 -26.26
N GLU A 171 -31.27 -6.99 -27.37
CA GLU A 171 -30.34 -6.00 -27.91
C GLU A 171 -30.95 -4.62 -28.19
N ILE A 172 -32.28 -4.50 -28.20
CA ILE A 172 -33.00 -3.21 -28.38
C ILE A 172 -33.72 -2.76 -27.10
N GLY A 173 -33.44 -3.41 -25.98
CA GLY A 173 -33.99 -3.06 -24.67
C GLY A 173 -35.39 -3.60 -24.39
N HIS A 174 -36.01 -4.37 -25.27
CA HIS A 174 -37.35 -4.92 -25.09
C HIS A 174 -37.32 -6.20 -24.23
N PHE A 175 -38.31 -6.33 -23.35
CA PHE A 175 -38.54 -7.54 -22.53
C PHE A 175 -40.02 -7.91 -22.48
N GLU A 176 -40.30 -9.18 -22.23
CA GLU A 176 -41.64 -9.77 -22.06
C GLU A 176 -41.69 -10.76 -20.91
N ILE A 177 -42.70 -10.65 -20.06
CA ILE A 177 -42.92 -11.53 -18.90
C ILE A 177 -44.34 -12.17 -19.03
N ASN A 178 -44.37 -13.44 -19.22
CA ASN A 178 -45.67 -14.21 -19.32
C ASN A 178 -46.16 -14.59 -17.93
N LYS A 179 -47.42 -14.30 -17.66
CA LYS A 179 -48.09 -14.58 -16.38
C LYS A 179 -49.15 -15.63 -16.51
N ALA A 180 -49.15 -16.56 -15.58
CA ALA A 180 -50.22 -17.56 -15.45
C ALA A 180 -51.52 -16.89 -14.93
N MET A 181 -52.65 -17.56 -15.16
CA MET A 181 -54.00 -17.11 -14.86
C MET A 181 -54.15 -16.38 -13.50
N ILE A 182 -54.60 -15.14 -13.52
CA ILE A 182 -54.94 -14.35 -12.34
C ILE A 182 -56.46 -14.41 -12.12
N THR A 183 -56.86 -14.58 -10.87
CA THR A 183 -58.26 -14.81 -10.44
C THR A 183 -58.80 -13.78 -9.47
N GLU A 184 -57.97 -12.83 -9.05
CA GLU A 184 -58.31 -11.78 -8.08
C GLU A 184 -57.60 -10.49 -8.49
N ASN A 185 -58.09 -9.34 -7.99
CA ASN A 185 -57.38 -8.05 -8.19
C ASN A 185 -55.98 -8.12 -7.56
N SER A 186 -54.96 -7.69 -8.30
CA SER A 186 -53.57 -7.78 -7.82
C SER A 186 -52.65 -6.71 -8.38
N GLU A 187 -51.55 -6.49 -7.71
CA GLU A 187 -50.48 -5.57 -8.11
C GLU A 187 -49.19 -6.35 -8.48
N LEU A 188 -48.55 -5.92 -9.53
CA LEU A 188 -47.32 -6.51 -10.01
C LEU A 188 -46.22 -5.45 -10.08
N THR A 189 -45.13 -5.60 -9.31
CA THR A 189 -44.02 -4.67 -9.35
C THR A 189 -42.81 -5.25 -10.07
N ILE A 190 -42.29 -4.51 -11.01
CA ILE A 190 -41.09 -4.84 -11.79
C ILE A 190 -39.99 -3.84 -11.45
N SER A 191 -38.80 -4.35 -11.16
CA SER A 191 -37.60 -3.55 -10.88
C SER A 191 -36.52 -3.84 -11.90
N VAL A 192 -35.82 -2.84 -12.33
CA VAL A 192 -34.63 -2.97 -13.18
C VAL A 192 -33.39 -2.40 -12.50
N VAL A 193 -32.28 -3.04 -12.75
CA VAL A 193 -30.94 -2.61 -12.27
C VAL A 193 -30.00 -2.68 -13.46
N CYS A 194 -29.41 -1.55 -13.82
CA CYS A 194 -28.41 -1.46 -14.88
C CYS A 194 -27.09 -0.86 -14.35
N GLY A 195 -26.00 -1.12 -15.04
CA GLY A 195 -24.68 -0.51 -14.79
C GLY A 195 -23.66 -1.44 -14.16
N VAL A 196 -22.42 -1.29 -14.57
CA VAL A 196 -21.26 -2.07 -14.07
C VAL A 196 -20.61 -1.35 -12.89
N TRP A 197 -20.48 -0.05 -12.95
CA TRP A 197 -19.80 0.77 -11.94
C TRP A 197 -20.76 1.54 -11.02
N THR A 198 -21.79 2.13 -11.59
CA THR A 198 -22.90 2.73 -10.84
C THR A 198 -24.17 1.96 -11.19
N LYS A 199 -24.88 1.46 -10.20
CA LYS A 199 -26.15 0.80 -10.42
C LYS A 199 -27.27 1.83 -10.43
N SER A 200 -27.95 1.98 -11.57
CA SER A 200 -29.22 2.69 -11.67
C SER A 200 -30.37 1.76 -11.36
N TYR A 201 -31.42 2.30 -10.72
CA TYR A 201 -32.60 1.56 -10.30
C TYR A 201 -33.84 2.28 -10.77
N ASP A 202 -34.78 1.58 -11.41
CA ASP A 202 -36.13 2.04 -11.65
C ASP A 202 -37.13 0.89 -11.35
N SER A 203 -38.34 1.23 -10.93
CA SER A 203 -39.40 0.26 -10.67
C SER A 203 -40.75 0.79 -11.07
N LYS A 204 -41.63 -0.05 -11.61
CA LYS A 204 -42.99 0.26 -12.02
C LYS A 204 -43.95 -0.79 -11.52
N THR A 205 -45.16 -0.34 -11.14
CA THR A 205 -46.24 -1.22 -10.68
C THR A 205 -47.44 -1.14 -11.63
N VAL A 206 -48.06 -2.27 -11.88
CA VAL A 206 -49.23 -2.44 -12.75
C VAL A 206 -50.38 -3.03 -11.97
N GLN A 207 -51.59 -2.45 -12.10
CA GLN A 207 -52.78 -2.86 -11.35
C GLN A 207 -53.76 -3.67 -12.24
N ILE A 208 -54.46 -4.58 -11.65
CA ILE A 208 -55.35 -5.53 -12.33
C ILE A 208 -56.68 -5.59 -11.57
N ILE A 209 -57.81 -5.36 -12.24
CA ILE A 209 -59.19 -5.14 -11.67
C ILE A 209 -60.30 -6.00 -12.27
N ILE A 210 -61.35 -6.39 -11.49
CA ILE A 210 -62.65 -7.19 -11.85
C ILE A 210 -63.97 -6.60 -11.14
N LEU A 211 -66.07 -6.21 -11.20
CA LEU A 211 -67.41 -5.34 -10.84
C LEU A 211 -68.89 -5.93 -10.42
N ASN A 212 -71.31 -5.26 -9.57
CA ASN A 212 -73.01 -5.47 -9.37
C ASN A 212 -74.34 -4.66 -8.87
N THR A 213 -77.16 -4.42 -8.12
CA THR A 213 -78.57 -3.63 -7.74
C THR A 213 -79.95 -3.97 -6.95
N ASP A 214 -82.19 -3.00 -6.33
CA ASP A 214 -83.90 -3.07 -6.38
C ASP A 214 -84.99 -2.12 -5.54
N ASP A 215 -87.32 -1.64 -5.37
CA ASP A 215 -88.36 -0.71 -4.81
C ASP A 215 -89.86 -0.68 -5.21
N ILE A 216 -91.62 -0.20 -4.38
CA ILE A 216 -93.03 -0.37 -4.60
C ILE A 216 -94.10 0.80 -4.55
N ASP A 217 -94.56 1.74 -3.40
CA ASP A 217 -95.76 2.70 -3.43
C ASP A 217 -95.55 3.87 -4.34
N GLY A 218 -94.47 3.95 -4.87
CA GLY A 218 -94.10 4.91 -5.82
C GLY A 218 -93.46 6.19 -5.27
N ASP A 219 -93.15 6.18 -4.00
CA ASP A 219 -92.43 7.24 -3.32
C ASP A 219 -90.88 7.05 -3.56
N GLY A 220 -90.57 5.88 -3.86
CA GLY A 220 -89.13 5.50 -4.15
C GLY A 220 -88.50 4.65 -3.07
N ILE A 221 -89.09 4.27 -2.00
CA ILE A 221 -88.62 3.42 -0.92
C ILE A 221 -89.21 2.02 -1.01
N GLN A 222 -88.46 0.97 -0.80
CA GLN A 222 -88.99 -0.40 -0.84
C GLN A 222 -89.74 -0.75 0.39
N ASN A 223 -90.99 -1.31 0.22
CA ASN A 223 -91.96 -1.62 1.20
C ASN A 223 -91.54 -2.38 2.49
N ASP A 224 -90.38 -2.96 2.56
CA ASP A 224 -89.88 -3.67 3.74
C ASP A 224 -89.13 -2.80 4.70
N VAL A 225 -88.96 -1.55 4.30
CA VAL A 225 -88.19 -0.54 5.05
C VAL A 225 -88.93 0.78 5.24
N ASP A 226 -90.14 0.91 4.66
CA ASP A 226 -91.02 2.10 4.73
C ASP A 226 -91.77 2.11 6.05
N ARG A 227 -91.59 3.19 6.91
CA ARG A 227 -92.30 3.37 8.14
C ARG A 227 -93.62 4.10 8.03
N CYS A 228 -93.78 4.84 6.95
CA CYS A 228 -95.05 5.43 6.55
C CYS A 228 -95.69 4.84 5.28
N PRO A 229 -95.85 3.53 5.16
CA PRO A 229 -96.18 2.80 3.86
C PRO A 229 -97.57 3.08 3.33
N GLU A 230 -98.34 3.92 3.98
CA GLU A 230 -99.55 4.53 3.55
C GLU A 230 -99.56 6.04 3.73
N GLY A 231 -98.31 6.69 3.79
CA GLY A 231 -98.16 8.11 3.98
C GLY A 231 -98.41 8.91 2.69
N LEU A 232 -97.73 10.11 2.56
CA LEU A 232 -97.81 10.92 1.36
C LEU A 232 -97.00 10.23 0.25
N GLY A 233 -97.72 9.89 -0.89
CA GLY A 233 -97.13 9.15 -2.02
C GLY A 233 -97.39 9.79 -3.40
N GLU A 234 -97.28 8.98 -4.48
CA GLU A 234 -97.46 9.46 -5.89
C GLU A 234 -98.78 10.09 -6.15
N ASP A 235 -99.85 9.70 -5.45
CA ASP A 235 -101.22 10.23 -5.64
C ASP A 235 -101.40 11.66 -5.08
N ASP A 236 -100.57 12.06 -4.09
CA ASP A 236 -100.49 13.38 -3.50
C ASP A 236 -99.39 14.26 -4.11
N GLY A 237 -98.62 13.69 -5.01
CA GLY A 237 -97.57 14.36 -5.72
C GLY A 237 -96.24 14.48 -4.98
N TRP A 238 -96.10 13.66 -3.98
CA TRP A 238 -94.86 13.59 -3.20
C TRP A 238 -94.06 12.35 -3.52
N TYR A 239 -92.78 12.44 -3.38
CA TYR A 239 -91.79 11.36 -3.55
C TYR A 239 -90.71 11.52 -2.42
N SER A 240 -90.42 10.43 -1.77
CA SER A 240 -89.28 10.38 -0.91
C SER A 240 -87.99 10.81 -1.58
N THR A 241 -87.41 11.83 -1.12
CA THR A 241 -86.14 12.32 -1.61
C THR A 241 -85.30 12.73 -0.39
N ALA A 242 -84.04 12.66 -0.51
CA ALA A 242 -83.09 13.11 0.47
C ALA A 242 -83.21 14.56 0.93
N ASN A 243 -84.23 15.30 0.49
CA ASN A 243 -84.55 16.65 0.93
C ASN A 243 -85.99 16.80 1.49
N THR A 244 -86.74 15.73 1.60
CA THR A 244 -88.14 15.67 1.98
C THR A 244 -88.54 14.47 2.87
N ASP A 245 -87.59 13.58 3.07
CA ASP A 245 -87.62 12.35 3.80
C ASP A 245 -86.16 11.94 3.98
N TYR A 246 -85.57 12.37 4.96
CA TYR A 246 -84.17 12.34 5.09
C TYR A 246 -83.63 11.00 5.52
N ASP A 247 -84.29 10.34 6.45
CA ASP A 247 -83.87 8.97 6.87
C ASP A 247 -84.47 7.89 5.94
N ARG A 248 -85.27 8.32 4.98
CA ARG A 248 -85.91 7.45 3.95
C ARG A 248 -86.71 6.37 4.58
N ASP A 249 -87.36 6.66 5.65
CA ASP A 249 -88.31 5.77 6.26
C ASP A 249 -89.72 5.87 5.66
N GLY A 250 -89.93 6.79 4.75
CA GLY A 250 -91.15 7.00 4.03
C GLY A 250 -92.05 8.06 4.67
N CYS A 251 -91.67 8.80 5.63
CA CYS A 251 -92.31 9.89 6.25
C CYS A 251 -91.75 11.27 5.77
N GLU A 252 -92.60 12.33 5.73
CA GLU A 252 -92.09 13.68 5.29
C GLU A 252 -91.55 14.52 6.50
N ASP A 253 -90.31 14.93 6.42
CA ASP A 253 -89.58 15.70 7.47
C ASP A 253 -90.29 16.95 7.98
N GLN A 254 -91.10 17.58 7.15
CA GLN A 254 -91.70 18.88 7.58
C GLN A 254 -93.02 18.72 8.26
N SER A 255 -93.68 17.52 8.22
CA SER A 255 -95.03 17.38 8.66
C SER A 255 -95.40 16.10 9.42
N GLU A 256 -94.66 15.06 9.25
CA GLU A 256 -94.90 13.72 9.79
C GLU A 256 -93.85 13.17 10.67
N ASP A 257 -92.61 13.63 10.49
CA ASP A 257 -91.47 13.22 11.26
C ASP A 257 -91.13 14.23 12.38
N ILE A 258 -90.55 13.75 13.50
CA ILE A 258 -90.11 14.50 14.70
C ILE A 258 -88.63 14.26 14.95
N ASP A 259 -88.04 13.33 14.23
CA ASP A 259 -86.75 12.83 14.34
C ASP A 259 -86.23 12.58 12.92
N ASP A 260 -85.93 13.68 12.23
CA ASP A 260 -85.78 13.78 10.79
C ASP A 260 -84.69 12.82 10.15
N ASP A 261 -83.84 12.23 11.00
CA ASP A 261 -82.82 11.31 10.57
C ASP A 261 -82.94 9.92 11.24
N GLY A 262 -83.83 9.77 12.18
CA GLY A 262 -84.16 8.51 12.79
C GLY A 262 -83.17 7.98 13.79
N ASP A 263 -82.41 8.80 14.40
CA ASP A 263 -81.34 8.43 15.34
C ASP A 263 -81.84 8.29 16.80
N MET A 264 -83.04 8.67 17.08
CA MET A 264 -83.70 8.67 18.43
C MET A 264 -83.40 9.87 19.29
N LEU A 265 -82.78 10.87 18.88
CA LEU A 265 -82.66 12.18 19.51
C LEU A 265 -83.59 13.13 18.75
N PRO A 266 -84.51 13.81 19.46
CA PRO A 266 -85.43 14.76 18.80
C PRO A 266 -84.63 15.96 18.25
N ASP A 267 -85.02 16.50 17.05
CA ASP A 267 -84.44 17.65 16.36
C ASP A 267 -84.09 18.86 17.19
N PHE A 268 -84.65 19.05 18.39
CA PHE A 268 -84.38 20.20 19.24
C PHE A 268 -83.19 20.01 20.17
N ASP A 269 -82.74 18.81 20.40
CA ASP A 269 -81.58 18.39 21.18
C ASP A 269 -80.44 17.82 20.32
N ASP A 270 -80.58 17.83 19.04
CA ASP A 270 -79.74 17.28 18.04
C ASP A 270 -79.00 18.37 17.17
N ASP A 271 -77.68 18.36 17.21
CA ASP A 271 -76.90 19.31 16.41
C ASP A 271 -76.65 18.82 14.94
N CYS A 272 -76.99 17.53 14.62
CA CYS A 272 -76.83 16.88 13.38
C CYS A 272 -78.04 16.33 12.67
N LEU A 273 -79.12 17.08 12.63
CA LEU A 273 -80.44 16.84 12.03
C LEU A 273 -80.55 16.12 10.70
N SER A 274 -79.57 15.45 10.24
CA SER A 274 -79.48 14.89 8.90
C SER A 274 -78.58 13.67 8.77
N GLU A 275 -78.53 12.80 9.77
CA GLU A 275 -77.72 11.59 9.73
C GLU A 275 -78.54 10.27 9.73
N LEU A 276 -78.48 9.45 8.80
CA LEU A 276 -79.32 8.28 8.56
C LEU A 276 -78.67 6.97 9.02
N GLY A 277 -79.52 6.14 9.69
CA GLY A 277 -79.25 4.71 9.79
C GLY A 277 -78.58 4.26 11.07
N TRP A 278 -78.59 5.08 12.07
CA TRP A 278 -77.99 4.75 13.34
C TRP A 278 -78.93 5.17 14.54
N ILE A 279 -78.49 5.02 15.70
CA ILE A 279 -79.29 5.36 16.90
C ILE A 279 -78.31 5.99 17.89
N SER A 280 -78.64 7.22 18.34
CA SER A 280 -77.86 7.93 19.36
C SER A 280 -77.85 7.18 20.67
N ASN A 281 -76.73 6.91 21.20
CA ASN A 281 -76.44 6.32 22.48
C ASN A 281 -74.94 6.40 22.77
N SER A 282 -74.56 6.33 24.02
CA SER A 282 -73.16 6.42 24.47
C SER A 282 -72.13 5.52 23.84
N THR A 283 -72.46 4.82 22.73
CA THR A 283 -71.55 3.97 21.96
C THR A 283 -71.48 4.45 20.55
N SER A 284 -72.42 5.21 20.10
CA SER A 284 -72.62 5.72 18.74
C SER A 284 -72.63 7.24 18.64
N ASP A 285 -72.65 7.89 19.74
CA ASP A 285 -72.68 9.31 20.02
C ASP A 285 -72.14 9.51 21.46
N TYR A 286 -70.83 9.74 21.52
CA TYR A 286 -70.10 9.62 22.78
C TYR A 286 -70.29 10.80 23.68
N ASP A 287 -70.39 12.00 23.18
CA ASP A 287 -70.65 13.24 23.90
C ASP A 287 -72.09 13.60 23.95
N THR A 288 -72.99 12.90 23.26
CA THR A 288 -74.44 13.02 23.26
C THR A 288 -75.00 14.31 22.62
N ASP A 289 -74.42 14.74 21.57
CA ASP A 289 -74.84 15.95 20.82
C ASP A 289 -75.76 15.67 19.62
N GLY A 290 -75.96 14.38 19.27
CA GLY A 290 -76.82 13.98 18.17
C GLY A 290 -76.10 13.78 16.85
N CYS A 291 -74.84 13.88 16.88
CA CYS A 291 -73.98 13.53 15.75
C CYS A 291 -73.45 12.09 15.93
N SER A 292 -73.40 11.31 14.86
CA SER A 292 -72.87 9.94 14.94
C SER A 292 -71.38 9.95 14.90
N ASP A 293 -70.72 9.39 15.88
CA ASP A 293 -69.26 9.19 16.00
C ASP A 293 -68.64 8.57 14.73
N ASN A 294 -69.41 7.93 13.88
CA ASN A 294 -68.89 7.25 12.71
C ASN A 294 -69.22 7.93 11.41
N LEU A 295 -70.10 8.91 11.38
CA LEU A 295 -70.65 9.48 10.14
C LEU A 295 -70.59 10.98 9.99
N GLN A 296 -70.91 11.76 11.02
CA GLN A 296 -70.92 13.22 10.93
C GLN A 296 -70.22 13.91 12.06
N ASP A 297 -70.00 13.25 13.11
CA ASP A 297 -69.14 13.77 14.18
C ASP A 297 -67.69 13.65 13.76
N ASP A 298 -67.05 14.75 13.67
CA ASP A 298 -65.62 14.83 13.36
C ASP A 298 -64.80 15.05 14.64
N ASP A 299 -65.47 15.07 15.88
CA ASP A 299 -64.82 15.36 17.18
C ASP A 299 -65.64 14.65 18.30
N ASP A 300 -65.62 13.33 18.37
CA ASP A 300 -66.46 12.42 19.18
C ASP A 300 -66.49 12.75 20.68
N ASP A 301 -65.53 13.50 21.24
CA ASP A 301 -65.56 13.90 22.68
C ASP A 301 -65.55 15.39 22.90
N ASN A 302 -65.60 16.13 21.83
CA ASN A 302 -65.78 17.59 21.82
C ASN A 302 -64.61 18.35 22.52
N ASP A 303 -63.42 17.87 22.42
CA ASP A 303 -62.26 18.47 23.05
C ASP A 303 -61.60 19.55 22.14
N GLY A 304 -62.00 19.62 20.87
CA GLY A 304 -61.56 20.57 19.86
C GLY A 304 -60.52 20.08 18.91
N ILE A 305 -60.16 18.77 18.96
CA ILE A 305 -59.36 18.06 18.00
C ILE A 305 -60.29 17.08 17.25
N ILE A 306 -60.23 17.05 15.97
CA ILE A 306 -61.06 16.17 15.17
C ILE A 306 -60.50 14.74 15.18
N ASP A 307 -61.37 13.72 15.20
CA ASP A 307 -61.09 12.29 15.30
C ASP A 307 -59.99 11.78 14.38
N ASP A 308 -59.94 12.29 13.15
CA ASP A 308 -58.87 11.96 12.19
C ASP A 308 -57.47 12.39 12.65
N ASN A 309 -57.41 13.27 13.61
CA ASN A 309 -56.18 13.78 14.19
C ASN A 309 -56.05 13.55 15.68
N ASP A 310 -57.05 12.98 16.29
CA ASP A 310 -57.18 12.67 17.70
C ASP A 310 -56.82 11.20 17.98
N LEU A 311 -55.85 11.00 18.83
CA LEU A 311 -55.48 9.65 19.29
C LEU A 311 -56.36 9.13 20.42
N CYS A 312 -57.13 10.00 21.05
CA CYS A 312 -58.10 9.69 22.09
C CYS A 312 -59.54 10.12 21.69
N PRO A 313 -60.06 9.83 20.52
CA PRO A 313 -61.29 10.37 19.94
C PRO A 313 -62.56 10.06 20.76
N LYS A 314 -62.41 9.48 21.89
CA LYS A 314 -63.44 9.22 22.94
C LYS A 314 -62.78 9.36 24.31
N GLY A 315 -62.09 10.43 24.50
CA GLY A 315 -61.32 10.76 25.65
C GLY A 315 -62.15 11.32 26.86
N GLU A 316 -61.54 12.14 27.68
CA GLU A 316 -62.21 12.77 28.85
C GLU A 316 -63.07 13.94 28.39
N LEU A 317 -64.36 13.89 28.60
CA LEU A 317 -65.35 14.90 28.23
C LEU A 317 -65.19 16.19 29.01
N ASN A 318 -65.63 17.35 28.44
CA ASN A 318 -65.70 18.65 29.07
C ASN A 318 -64.33 19.35 29.32
N TRP A 319 -63.42 19.17 28.50
CA TRP A 319 -62.14 19.93 28.47
C TRP A 319 -61.86 20.50 27.06
N GLU A 320 -60.79 21.17 26.83
CA GLU A 320 -60.41 21.72 25.52
C GLU A 320 -58.92 21.50 25.37
N SER A 321 -58.51 20.84 24.29
CA SER A 321 -57.11 20.65 23.93
C SER A 321 -56.37 21.95 23.80
N LYS A 322 -55.30 22.09 24.54
CA LYS A 322 -54.39 23.27 24.53
C LYS A 322 -52.99 22.84 24.96
N ALA A 323 -51.96 23.40 24.39
CA ALA A 323 -50.55 23.11 24.63
C ALA A 323 -50.08 23.07 26.11
N TYR A 324 -50.91 23.22 27.08
CA TYR A 324 -50.64 23.03 28.53
C TYR A 324 -51.41 21.86 29.11
N SER A 325 -52.35 21.28 28.45
CA SER A 325 -53.22 20.16 28.81
C SER A 325 -53.14 18.99 27.83
N ASP A 326 -52.56 19.21 26.73
CA ASP A 326 -52.29 18.37 25.56
C ASP A 326 -51.10 18.98 24.87
N TYR A 327 -49.91 18.43 25.11
CA TYR A 327 -48.65 19.06 24.73
C TYR A 327 -48.34 18.89 23.25
N ASP A 328 -48.62 17.76 22.71
CA ASP A 328 -48.37 17.41 21.32
C ASP A 328 -49.57 17.72 20.41
N GLY A 329 -50.74 17.95 21.01
CA GLY A 329 -51.94 18.33 20.29
C GLY A 329 -52.60 17.15 19.59
N ASP A 330 -52.52 15.97 20.21
CA ASP A 330 -53.03 14.72 19.63
C ASP A 330 -54.45 14.36 20.11
N GLY A 331 -55.05 15.18 21.03
CA GLY A 331 -56.41 15.01 21.57
C GLY A 331 -56.46 14.21 22.87
N CYS A 332 -55.36 13.66 23.34
CA CYS A 332 -55.27 13.01 24.63
C CYS A 332 -54.84 13.98 25.71
N ARG A 333 -55.43 13.91 26.86
CA ARG A 333 -55.12 14.82 27.95
C ARG A 333 -53.93 14.33 28.78
N ASP A 334 -52.81 15.10 28.80
CA ASP A 334 -51.52 14.81 29.43
C ASP A 334 -51.64 14.27 30.86
N LEU A 335 -52.62 14.68 31.62
CA LEU A 335 -52.68 14.34 33.03
C LEU A 335 -53.38 13.01 33.31
N THR A 336 -54.20 12.54 32.44
CA THR A 336 -55.19 11.46 32.67
C THR A 336 -55.20 10.36 31.63
N GLU A 337 -54.96 10.67 30.39
CA GLU A 337 -55.18 9.79 29.26
C GLU A 337 -53.91 9.56 28.45
N ASP A 338 -53.15 10.60 28.30
CA ASP A 338 -51.90 10.54 27.60
C ASP A 338 -50.82 9.83 28.42
N LEU A 339 -50.09 8.98 27.84
CA LEU A 339 -48.97 8.22 28.42
C LEU A 339 -47.68 8.53 27.73
N ASP A 340 -47.71 9.44 26.74
CA ASP A 340 -46.63 9.80 25.86
C ASP A 340 -46.86 11.24 25.39
N ASP A 341 -46.69 12.21 26.36
CA ASP A 341 -47.06 13.63 26.23
C ASP A 341 -46.47 14.38 25.00
N ASP A 342 -45.48 13.85 24.28
CA ASP A 342 -44.91 14.46 23.07
C ASP A 342 -44.98 13.56 21.84
N ASN A 343 -45.57 12.37 22.01
CA ASN A 343 -45.89 11.42 20.93
C ASN A 343 -44.68 10.92 20.12
N ASP A 344 -43.60 10.66 20.82
CA ASP A 344 -42.38 10.11 20.22
C ASP A 344 -42.33 8.57 20.28
N ASN A 345 -43.33 7.91 20.90
CA ASN A 345 -43.47 6.48 21.20
C ASN A 345 -42.62 5.95 22.37
N ILE A 346 -42.12 6.80 23.20
CA ILE A 346 -41.57 6.45 24.53
C ILE A 346 -42.56 6.97 25.57
N ALA A 347 -42.96 6.12 26.45
CA ALA A 347 -43.92 6.52 27.47
C ALA A 347 -43.27 7.40 28.54
N ASP A 348 -43.95 8.47 29.00
CA ASP A 348 -43.49 9.47 29.99
C ASP A 348 -42.73 8.91 31.20
N ILE A 349 -43.11 7.72 31.65
CA ILE A 349 -42.48 7.07 32.80
C ILE A 349 -41.09 6.53 32.52
N THR A 350 -40.74 6.40 31.25
CA THR A 350 -39.45 5.89 30.76
C THR A 350 -38.74 6.87 29.84
N ASP A 351 -39.38 8.01 29.67
CA ASP A 351 -38.91 9.09 28.84
C ASP A 351 -38.22 10.19 29.67
N ASP A 352 -36.94 10.41 29.41
CA ASP A 352 -36.21 11.47 30.12
C ASP A 352 -36.53 12.86 29.54
N CYS A 353 -37.12 12.92 28.33
CA CYS A 353 -37.60 14.14 27.67
C CYS A 353 -39.12 14.21 27.47
N TRP A 354 -39.93 13.66 28.36
CA TRP A 354 -41.38 13.46 28.29
C TRP A 354 -42.27 14.64 27.84
N ARG A 355 -41.68 15.74 27.46
CA ARG A 355 -42.22 16.92 26.73
C ARG A 355 -41.16 17.52 25.86
N GLY A 356 -40.57 16.70 25.08
CA GLY A 356 -39.48 17.01 24.18
C GLY A 356 -39.91 17.63 22.87
N GLN A 357 -39.18 17.34 21.80
CA GLN A 357 -39.47 17.87 20.50
C GLN A 357 -40.59 17.11 19.81
N LEU A 358 -41.63 17.83 19.41
CA LEU A 358 -42.79 17.28 18.71
C LEU A 358 -42.53 16.87 17.26
N ASN A 359 -43.36 15.94 16.73
CA ASN A 359 -43.41 15.50 15.35
C ASN A 359 -42.22 14.62 14.89
N TRP A 360 -41.78 13.76 15.74
CA TRP A 360 -40.83 12.71 15.45
C TRP A 360 -41.23 11.39 16.12
N THR A 361 -40.48 10.37 15.93
CA THR A 361 -40.76 9.06 16.55
C THR A 361 -39.46 8.42 16.93
N SER A 362 -39.33 8.02 18.19
CA SER A 362 -38.16 7.38 18.72
C SER A 362 -37.81 6.12 17.91
N ASN A 363 -36.60 6.04 17.51
CA ASN A 363 -35.99 4.87 16.92
C ASN A 363 -34.46 5.03 16.94
N ILE A 364 -33.76 3.96 16.88
CA ILE A 364 -32.29 3.86 16.95
C ILE A 364 -31.47 4.78 15.97
N GLN A 365 -32.11 5.51 15.11
CA GLN A 365 -31.44 6.46 14.20
C GLN A 365 -31.48 7.91 14.68
N VAL A 366 -32.41 8.22 15.56
CA VAL A 366 -32.70 9.58 16.03
C VAL A 366 -32.87 9.67 17.54
N ASP A 367 -32.88 8.57 18.22
CA ASP A 367 -32.89 8.32 19.66
C ASP A 367 -32.18 6.97 19.81
N TYR A 368 -30.89 7.04 20.01
CA TYR A 368 -30.07 5.84 19.90
C TYR A 368 -30.13 4.93 21.11
N ASP A 369 -30.21 5.50 22.27
CA ASP A 369 -30.31 4.76 23.55
C ASP A 369 -31.76 4.47 23.97
N GLY A 370 -32.73 5.13 23.34
CA GLY A 370 -34.14 4.89 23.51
C GLY A 370 -34.71 5.52 24.79
N ASP A 371 -34.16 6.65 25.19
CA ASP A 371 -34.56 7.37 26.40
C ASP A 371 -35.65 8.42 26.18
N GLY A 372 -36.09 8.63 24.92
CA GLY A 372 -37.14 9.58 24.55
C GLY A 372 -36.61 10.98 24.21
N CYS A 373 -35.32 11.22 24.23
CA CYS A 373 -34.72 12.48 23.83
C CYS A 373 -34.22 12.41 22.37
N PHE A 374 -34.48 13.47 21.61
CA PHE A 374 -34.07 13.51 20.19
C PHE A 374 -32.58 13.86 20.06
N ASP A 375 -31.74 12.90 19.62
CA ASP A 375 -30.28 12.96 19.55
C ASP A 375 -29.70 14.29 19.01
N SER A 376 -30.39 14.96 18.11
CA SER A 376 -29.82 16.13 17.46
C SER A 376 -30.05 17.45 18.13
N THR A 377 -30.99 17.52 19.11
CA THR A 377 -31.45 18.79 19.71
C THR A 377 -31.67 18.75 21.18
N GLU A 378 -32.02 17.64 21.78
CA GLU A 378 -32.44 17.49 23.18
C GLU A 378 -31.51 16.60 23.97
N ASP A 379 -31.06 15.53 23.36
CA ASP A 379 -30.09 14.67 23.95
C ASP A 379 -28.70 15.28 23.95
N LEU A 380 -28.05 15.12 25.06
CA LEU A 380 -26.67 15.57 25.26
C LEU A 380 -25.65 14.42 25.29
N ASP A 381 -26.16 13.18 25.33
CA ASP A 381 -25.37 11.95 25.49
C ASP A 381 -26.10 10.82 24.75
N ASP A 382 -26.10 10.90 23.40
CA ASP A 382 -26.90 10.07 22.46
C ASP A 382 -26.91 8.54 22.74
N ASP A 383 -25.98 8.02 23.53
CA ASP A 383 -25.86 6.58 23.82
C ASP A 383 -25.84 6.25 25.32
N SER A 384 -26.06 7.26 26.18
CA SER A 384 -26.07 7.14 27.64
C SER A 384 -24.80 6.47 28.22
N ASP A 385 -23.64 6.70 27.59
CA ASP A 385 -22.38 6.15 28.07
C ASP A 385 -21.73 6.96 29.20
N GLY A 386 -22.23 8.17 29.43
CA GLY A 386 -21.77 9.12 30.44
C GLY A 386 -20.81 10.18 29.95
N VAL A 387 -20.58 10.27 28.65
CA VAL A 387 -19.76 11.29 27.97
C VAL A 387 -20.67 12.10 27.05
N ASN A 388 -20.96 13.32 27.39
CA ASN A 388 -21.81 14.18 26.56
C ASN A 388 -21.21 14.44 25.19
N ASP A 389 -21.99 14.40 24.14
CA ASP A 389 -21.56 14.61 22.73
C ASP A 389 -20.88 15.94 22.55
N VAL A 390 -21.43 17.00 23.09
CA VAL A 390 -20.90 18.37 22.99
C VAL A 390 -20.96 19.11 24.32
N ASN A 391 -20.05 20.02 24.51
CA ASN A 391 -20.13 20.93 25.67
C ASN A 391 -21.01 22.16 25.37
N ASP A 392 -21.28 22.97 26.41
CA ASP A 392 -22.06 24.24 26.34
C ASP A 392 -21.62 25.21 25.23
N THR A 393 -20.53 24.99 24.59
CA THR A 393 -19.97 25.84 23.50
C THR A 393 -20.00 25.14 22.15
N GLY A 394 -20.56 23.93 22.04
CA GLY A 394 -20.66 23.14 20.82
C GLY A 394 -19.34 22.50 20.40
N ILE A 395 -18.45 22.23 21.33
CA ILE A 395 -17.23 21.45 21.08
C ILE A 395 -17.55 20.00 21.35
N THR A 396 -17.30 19.12 20.39
CA THR A 396 -17.42 17.67 20.50
C THR A 396 -16.55 17.15 21.65
N LEU A 397 -17.16 16.47 22.58
CA LEU A 397 -16.51 15.78 23.70
C LEU A 397 -16.47 14.28 23.41
N ASP A 398 -17.61 13.75 22.98
CA ASP A 398 -17.73 12.38 22.56
C ASP A 398 -17.36 12.20 21.07
N LEU A 399 -16.45 11.30 20.79
CA LEU A 399 -16.02 10.95 19.42
C LEU A 399 -16.81 9.77 18.84
N CYS A 400 -17.52 9.04 19.68
CA CYS A 400 -18.32 7.87 19.34
C CYS A 400 -19.77 7.99 19.88
N PRO A 401 -20.52 9.04 19.56
CA PRO A 401 -21.83 9.38 20.15
C PRO A 401 -22.92 8.34 19.85
N ARG A 402 -22.56 7.12 19.58
CA ARG A 402 -23.44 5.95 19.41
C ARG A 402 -22.67 4.66 19.70
N SER A 403 -21.99 4.64 20.79
CA SER A 403 -21.36 3.43 21.34
C SER A 403 -22.40 2.34 21.61
N PRO A 404 -22.02 1.06 21.59
CA PRO A 404 -22.96 -0.02 21.86
C PRO A 404 -23.62 0.12 23.21
N LEU A 405 -24.93 0.17 23.24
CA LEU A 405 -25.72 0.19 24.48
C LEU A 405 -25.29 -0.97 25.40
N ASN A 406 -24.91 -0.68 26.61
CA ASN A 406 -24.30 -1.56 27.62
C ASN A 406 -22.78 -1.80 27.45
N ALA A 407 -22.08 -1.00 26.70
CA ALA A 407 -20.64 -0.98 26.74
C ALA A 407 -20.15 -0.69 28.18
N THR A 408 -19.08 -1.32 28.59
CA THR A 408 -18.54 -1.20 29.97
C THR A 408 -17.10 -0.72 30.04
N ASP A 409 -16.47 -0.49 28.89
CA ASP A 409 -15.08 -0.04 28.78
C ASP A 409 -15.02 1.20 27.88
N ILE A 410 -15.74 2.22 28.29
CA ILE A 410 -15.79 3.53 27.62
C ILE A 410 -14.57 4.35 28.02
N ASP A 411 -13.94 4.98 27.07
CA ASP A 411 -12.80 5.87 27.32
C ASP A 411 -13.23 7.31 27.59
N GLU A 412 -12.26 8.21 27.78
CA GLU A 412 -12.54 9.65 28.04
C GLU A 412 -13.14 10.41 26.84
N ASN A 413 -13.28 9.75 25.67
CA ASN A 413 -13.83 10.29 24.44
C ASN A 413 -15.16 9.61 24.06
N GLY A 414 -15.76 8.82 24.92
CA GLY A 414 -17.02 8.14 24.67
C GLY A 414 -16.94 6.87 23.81
N CYS A 415 -15.76 6.37 23.51
CA CYS A 415 -15.61 5.21 22.63
C CYS A 415 -15.36 3.91 23.40
N ASP A 416 -16.07 2.84 23.06
CA ASP A 416 -15.78 1.50 23.57
C ASP A 416 -14.64 0.80 22.77
N ALA A 417 -14.19 -0.33 23.25
CA ALA A 417 -13.07 -1.06 22.60
C ALA A 417 -13.42 -1.57 21.20
N THR A 418 -14.71 -1.71 20.84
CA THR A 418 -15.12 -2.16 19.49
C THR A 418 -15.14 -1.03 18.48
N GLU A 419 -15.07 0.22 18.95
CA GLU A 419 -15.10 1.43 18.13
C GLU A 419 -13.76 2.15 18.11
N ARG A 420 -13.03 2.14 19.22
CA ARG A 420 -11.67 2.66 19.26
C ARG A 420 -10.81 1.93 18.22
N ASP A 421 -10.13 2.70 17.44
CA ASP A 421 -9.09 2.27 16.52
C ASP A 421 -7.86 3.13 16.82
N SER A 422 -7.06 2.67 17.79
CA SER A 422 -5.96 3.46 18.36
C SER A 422 -4.84 3.77 17.40
N ASP A 423 -4.65 2.95 16.36
CA ASP A 423 -3.60 3.13 15.35
C ASP A 423 -4.15 3.50 13.96
N SER A 424 -5.48 3.60 13.84
CA SER A 424 -6.19 4.04 12.64
C SER A 424 -5.95 3.16 11.41
N ASP A 425 -5.88 1.85 11.63
CA ASP A 425 -5.72 0.85 10.58
C ASP A 425 -7.05 0.32 10.01
N GLY A 426 -8.17 0.69 10.64
CA GLY A 426 -9.53 0.33 10.24
C GLY A 426 -10.09 -0.91 10.96
N ILE A 427 -9.37 -1.47 11.89
CA ILE A 427 -9.83 -2.54 12.79
C ILE A 427 -9.83 -2.00 14.21
N SER A 428 -10.94 -2.19 14.90
CA SER A 428 -11.07 -1.68 16.27
C SER A 428 -10.17 -2.43 17.26
N ASP A 429 -9.77 -1.74 18.33
CA ASP A 429 -8.91 -2.26 19.42
C ASP A 429 -9.37 -3.62 19.97
N TYR A 430 -10.68 -3.90 19.92
CA TYR A 430 -11.25 -5.16 20.39
C TYR A 430 -10.91 -6.36 19.50
N TYR A 431 -10.85 -6.15 18.19
CA TYR A 431 -10.53 -7.18 17.21
C TYR A 431 -9.06 -7.14 16.77
N ASP A 432 -8.39 -6.02 17.07
CA ASP A 432 -7.01 -5.82 16.67
C ASP A 432 -6.04 -6.66 17.51
N GLN A 433 -5.23 -7.47 16.84
CA GLN A 433 -4.14 -8.25 17.42
C GLN A 433 -2.77 -7.59 17.24
N CYS A 434 -2.71 -6.51 16.48
CA CYS A 434 -1.48 -5.82 16.12
C CYS A 434 -1.57 -4.31 16.44
N PRO A 435 -1.82 -3.92 17.70
CA PRO A 435 -2.00 -2.53 18.09
C PRO A 435 -0.73 -1.72 17.82
N GLY A 436 -0.80 -0.82 16.89
CA GLY A 436 0.32 0.00 16.42
C GLY A 436 0.73 -0.28 14.98
N THR A 437 -0.16 -0.84 14.17
CA THR A 437 0.03 -0.96 12.73
C THR A 437 0.16 0.44 12.10
N PRO A 438 1.21 0.70 11.30
CA PRO A 438 1.41 2.03 10.73
C PRO A 438 0.26 2.41 9.78
N ILE A 439 -0.23 3.63 9.91
CA ILE A 439 -1.32 4.18 9.08
C ILE A 439 -1.02 4.02 7.59
N GLY A 440 -2.00 3.50 6.84
CA GLY A 440 -1.94 3.36 5.38
C GLY A 440 -1.43 2.02 4.87
N ASN A 441 -1.14 1.07 5.74
CA ASN A 441 -0.89 -0.31 5.33
C ASN A 441 -2.21 -1.07 5.16
N ASP A 442 -2.27 -1.97 4.18
CA ASP A 442 -3.36 -2.94 4.07
C ASP A 442 -3.27 -3.94 5.22
N VAL A 443 -4.34 -4.10 5.98
CA VAL A 443 -4.40 -5.02 7.11
C VAL A 443 -5.36 -6.18 6.87
N ASN A 444 -5.11 -7.30 7.53
CA ASN A 444 -6.07 -8.40 7.58
C ASN A 444 -7.22 -8.10 8.56
N ASN A 445 -8.15 -9.02 8.69
CA ASN A 445 -9.29 -8.89 9.61
C ASN A 445 -8.94 -8.92 11.11
N LEU A 446 -7.67 -8.91 11.47
CA LEU A 446 -7.13 -8.86 12.82
C LEU A 446 -6.24 -7.63 13.07
N GLY A 447 -6.30 -6.62 12.20
CA GLY A 447 -5.50 -5.39 12.31
C GLY A 447 -4.01 -5.55 11.98
N CYS A 448 -3.61 -6.68 11.45
CA CYS A 448 -2.20 -6.95 11.19
C CYS A 448 -1.83 -6.69 9.74
N ALA A 449 -0.81 -5.87 9.52
CA ALA A 449 -0.26 -5.61 8.20
C ALA A 449 0.85 -6.61 7.84
N ASP A 450 1.07 -6.80 6.57
CA ASP A 450 2.30 -7.35 6.03
C ASP A 450 3.30 -6.20 5.90
N LEU A 451 4.17 -6.07 6.91
CA LEU A 451 5.02 -4.88 7.07
C LEU A 451 6.28 -4.89 6.19
N ASP A 452 6.68 -6.04 5.68
CA ASP A 452 7.87 -6.20 4.85
C ASP A 452 7.56 -6.72 3.44
N GLY A 453 6.29 -7.00 3.14
CA GLY A 453 5.81 -7.35 1.80
C GLY A 453 6.08 -8.79 1.39
N ASP A 454 6.32 -9.69 2.36
CA ASP A 454 6.64 -11.10 2.09
C ASP A 454 5.41 -12.01 1.92
N GLY A 455 4.21 -11.47 2.15
CA GLY A 455 2.93 -12.15 2.05
C GLY A 455 2.46 -12.80 3.35
N VAL A 456 3.14 -12.58 4.47
CA VAL A 456 2.77 -13.08 5.80
C VAL A 456 2.51 -11.93 6.76
N TYR A 457 1.33 -11.91 7.36
CA TYR A 457 0.93 -10.82 8.25
C TYR A 457 1.68 -10.85 9.58
N SER A 458 1.93 -9.69 10.17
CA SER A 458 2.77 -9.48 11.36
C SER A 458 2.36 -10.27 12.61
N ASN A 459 1.09 -10.70 12.72
CA ASN A 459 0.64 -11.54 13.83
C ASN A 459 1.14 -12.99 13.79
N VAL A 460 1.58 -13.47 12.63
CA VAL A 460 2.13 -14.81 12.42
C VAL A 460 3.54 -14.76 11.84
N ASP A 461 3.98 -13.58 11.39
CA ASP A 461 5.32 -13.37 10.88
C ASP A 461 6.35 -13.33 12.04
N ASN A 462 7.25 -14.31 12.02
CA ASN A 462 8.37 -14.40 12.94
C ASN A 462 9.66 -13.74 12.40
N CYS A 463 9.62 -13.23 11.16
CA CYS A 463 10.78 -12.74 10.43
C CYS A 463 10.53 -11.37 9.76
N THR A 464 10.18 -10.40 10.55
CA THR A 464 9.65 -9.06 10.24
C THR A 464 10.51 -8.14 9.36
N ASN A 465 11.42 -8.64 8.56
CA ASN A 465 12.24 -7.87 7.59
C ASN A 465 12.68 -8.80 6.45
N THR A 466 11.77 -9.56 5.92
CA THR A 466 12.03 -10.41 4.77
C THR A 466 11.98 -9.58 3.49
N GLU A 467 13.01 -9.65 2.67
CA GLU A 467 12.97 -8.98 1.36
C GLU A 467 11.99 -9.72 0.43
N GLU A 468 11.08 -9.01 -0.23
CA GLU A 468 10.07 -9.55 -1.18
C GLU A 468 10.58 -10.60 -2.18
N LYS A 469 11.84 -10.50 -2.53
CA LYS A 469 12.49 -11.41 -3.48
C LYS A 469 12.76 -12.83 -2.96
N TRP A 470 12.39 -13.13 -1.72
CA TRP A 470 12.57 -14.45 -1.13
C TRP A 470 11.23 -15.14 -0.92
N SER A 471 11.20 -16.45 -1.19
CA SER A 471 10.07 -17.28 -0.77
C SER A 471 10.13 -17.50 0.72
N VAL A 472 8.99 -17.41 1.37
CA VAL A 472 8.86 -17.59 2.82
C VAL A 472 8.11 -18.85 3.19
N ASN A 473 8.36 -19.35 4.40
CA ASN A 473 7.53 -20.37 5.01
C ASN A 473 6.25 -19.74 5.63
N ASN A 474 5.42 -20.55 6.26
CA ASN A 474 4.17 -20.08 6.89
C ASN A 474 4.39 -19.12 8.07
N GLU A 475 5.62 -18.91 8.48
CA GLU A 475 6.03 -18.03 9.58
C GLU A 475 6.74 -16.76 9.04
N GLY A 476 6.63 -16.43 7.77
CA GLY A 476 7.27 -15.28 7.15
C GLY A 476 8.79 -15.37 7.01
N CYS A 477 9.39 -16.54 7.27
CA CYS A 477 10.84 -16.68 7.25
C CYS A 477 11.34 -17.20 5.91
N ALA A 478 12.15 -16.40 5.23
CA ALA A 478 12.95 -16.85 4.10
C ALA A 478 14.13 -17.73 4.55
N VAL A 479 14.65 -18.53 3.63
CA VAL A 479 15.74 -19.47 3.94
C VAL A 479 16.97 -18.78 4.56
N TYR A 480 17.26 -17.54 4.22
CA TYR A 480 18.40 -16.82 4.79
C TYR A 480 18.20 -16.38 6.25
N GLN A 481 16.95 -16.30 6.71
CA GLN A 481 16.60 -15.95 8.09
C GLN A 481 16.55 -17.21 9.00
N LEU A 482 16.41 -18.38 8.40
CA LEU A 482 16.37 -19.62 9.15
C LEU A 482 17.73 -19.94 9.79
N ALA A 483 17.68 -20.59 10.92
CA ALA A 483 18.89 -21.01 11.62
C ALA A 483 19.60 -22.14 10.87
N VAL A 484 20.88 -21.97 10.61
CA VAL A 484 21.73 -23.06 10.09
C VAL A 484 22.07 -24.01 11.22
N SER A 485 21.73 -25.29 11.06
CA SER A 485 22.00 -26.30 12.03
C SER A 485 23.51 -26.49 12.28
N TRP A 486 23.89 -26.75 13.52
CA TRP A 486 25.26 -27.11 13.85
C TRP A 486 25.70 -28.35 13.07
N LYS A 487 26.88 -28.27 12.44
CA LYS A 487 27.50 -29.40 11.72
C LYS A 487 28.36 -30.19 12.66
N GLU A 488 28.01 -31.47 12.87
CA GLU A 488 28.72 -32.40 13.80
C GLU A 488 29.96 -33.04 13.15
N THR A 489 30.07 -33.02 11.85
CA THR A 489 31.13 -33.68 11.07
C THR A 489 31.66 -32.80 9.96
N GLY A 490 32.73 -33.20 9.30
CA GLY A 490 33.33 -32.43 8.22
C GLY A 490 34.19 -31.27 8.71
N HIS A 491 34.62 -31.32 9.98
CA HIS A 491 35.47 -30.29 10.56
C HIS A 491 36.86 -30.28 9.93
N GLY A 492 37.42 -29.10 9.80
CA GLY A 492 38.78 -28.88 9.34
C GLY A 492 39.38 -27.61 9.95
N ASN A 493 40.58 -27.27 9.52
CA ASN A 493 41.28 -26.07 9.96
C ASN A 493 41.82 -25.23 8.77
N GLY A 494 41.42 -25.59 7.57
CA GLY A 494 41.59 -24.76 6.38
C GLY A 494 40.62 -23.58 6.35
N ARG A 495 40.84 -22.64 5.40
CA ARG A 495 39.88 -21.59 5.11
C ARG A 495 38.65 -22.19 4.45
N MET A 496 37.49 -21.72 4.81
CA MET A 496 36.18 -22.24 4.39
C MET A 496 35.84 -23.65 4.96
N ASP A 497 36.71 -24.23 5.75
CA ASP A 497 36.40 -25.48 6.47
C ASP A 497 35.41 -25.21 7.61
N THR A 498 34.58 -26.22 7.92
CA THR A 498 33.67 -26.16 9.07
C THR A 498 34.49 -26.20 10.38
N VAL A 499 34.31 -25.20 11.22
CA VAL A 499 35.02 -25.05 12.50
C VAL A 499 34.47 -26.06 13.52
N SER A 500 35.36 -26.84 14.14
CA SER A 500 34.95 -27.72 15.22
C SER A 500 34.65 -26.99 16.51
N HIS A 501 33.98 -27.66 17.44
CA HIS A 501 33.66 -27.07 18.74
C HIS A 501 34.93 -26.60 19.50
N PHE A 502 34.77 -25.47 20.21
CA PHE A 502 35.74 -24.97 21.18
C PHE A 502 35.02 -24.27 22.34
N SER A 503 35.67 -24.09 23.43
CA SER A 503 35.24 -23.28 24.57
C SER A 503 36.39 -22.41 25.04
N VAL A 504 36.08 -21.19 25.41
CA VAL A 504 37.04 -20.21 25.91
C VAL A 504 36.56 -19.61 27.24
N PRO A 505 37.41 -19.49 28.25
CA PRO A 505 37.10 -18.70 29.43
C PRO A 505 37.07 -17.23 29.05
N THR A 506 36.05 -16.50 29.50
CA THR A 506 35.92 -15.05 29.33
C THR A 506 35.87 -14.38 30.70
N LEU A 507 36.00 -13.04 30.76
CA LEU A 507 35.80 -12.30 31.99
C LEU A 507 34.41 -12.46 32.60
N ASP A 508 33.45 -12.89 31.82
CA ASP A 508 32.02 -13.03 32.21
C ASP A 508 31.59 -14.51 32.36
N GLY A 509 32.50 -15.47 32.23
CA GLY A 509 32.27 -16.88 32.34
C GLY A 509 32.82 -17.69 31.14
N THR A 510 32.51 -18.95 31.06
CA THR A 510 32.94 -19.78 29.91
C THR A 510 31.95 -19.66 28.77
N TRP A 511 32.45 -19.24 27.63
CA TRP A 511 31.69 -19.25 26.38
C TRP A 511 31.99 -20.52 25.57
N SER A 512 30.95 -21.13 25.02
CA SER A 512 31.01 -22.41 24.30
C SER A 512 30.41 -22.31 22.93
N PHE A 513 31.19 -22.44 21.87
CA PHE A 513 30.76 -22.23 20.48
C PHE A 513 29.56 -23.11 20.09
N ARG A 514 29.55 -24.38 20.46
CA ARG A 514 28.44 -25.28 20.16
C ARG A 514 27.17 -24.92 20.94
N ASN A 515 27.31 -24.55 22.23
CA ASN A 515 26.15 -24.29 23.08
C ASN A 515 25.49 -22.97 22.76
N GLU A 516 26.30 -22.00 22.30
CA GLU A 516 25.84 -20.66 21.91
C GLU A 516 25.51 -20.57 20.40
N TRP A 517 25.70 -21.65 19.64
CA TRP A 517 25.39 -21.70 18.24
C TRP A 517 23.88 -21.62 18.02
N ASN A 518 23.41 -20.55 17.39
CA ASN A 518 22.02 -20.38 17.01
C ASN A 518 21.80 -20.46 15.47
N GLY A 519 22.87 -20.62 14.68
CA GLY A 519 22.83 -20.70 13.22
C GLY A 519 22.52 -19.39 12.49
N ARG A 520 22.44 -18.30 13.23
CA ARG A 520 22.11 -16.96 12.69
C ARG A 520 23.23 -15.96 12.87
N ASP A 521 24.15 -16.20 13.80
CA ASP A 521 25.19 -15.25 14.17
C ASP A 521 26.48 -15.42 13.38
N VAL A 522 27.25 -14.33 13.29
CA VAL A 522 28.62 -14.28 12.77
C VAL A 522 29.59 -13.95 13.90
N TYR A 523 30.82 -14.43 13.81
CA TYR A 523 31.79 -14.33 14.90
C TYR A 523 33.09 -13.71 14.40
N ILE A 524 33.58 -12.64 15.05
CA ILE A 524 34.82 -11.94 14.73
C ILE A 524 35.77 -12.00 15.92
N PHE A 525 36.98 -12.52 15.69
CA PHE A 525 38.00 -12.66 16.70
C PHE A 525 39.16 -11.70 16.46
N LEU A 526 39.49 -10.89 17.44
CA LEU A 526 40.53 -9.87 17.40
C LEU A 526 41.54 -10.09 18.52
N PHE A 527 42.80 -10.37 18.17
CA PHE A 527 43.81 -10.69 19.15
C PHE A 527 44.92 -9.68 19.23
N LYS A 528 45.30 -9.33 20.45
CA LYS A 528 46.47 -8.54 20.75
C LYS A 528 47.74 -9.39 20.64
N TYR A 529 48.80 -8.82 20.17
CA TYR A 529 50.06 -9.49 19.97
C TYR A 529 51.26 -8.54 20.15
N THR A 530 52.32 -9.06 20.83
CA THR A 530 53.64 -8.42 20.88
C THR A 530 54.71 -9.47 20.59
N ASP A 531 55.51 -9.30 19.55
CA ASP A 531 56.56 -10.22 19.21
C ASP A 531 57.82 -10.05 20.09
N SER A 532 58.78 -10.97 19.95
CA SER A 532 60.04 -10.94 20.71
C SER A 532 60.95 -9.75 20.37
N SER A 533 60.66 -9.07 19.28
CA SER A 533 61.36 -7.85 18.85
C SER A 533 60.67 -6.56 19.33
N GLY A 534 59.50 -6.70 20.00
CA GLY A 534 58.69 -5.58 20.48
C GLY A 534 57.75 -5.00 19.42
N ASN A 535 57.58 -5.65 18.22
CA ASN A 535 56.57 -5.24 17.30
C ASN A 535 55.18 -5.70 17.80
N SER A 536 54.20 -4.84 17.73
CA SER A 536 52.87 -5.12 18.26
C SER A 536 51.77 -4.43 17.46
N ASN A 537 50.55 -4.91 17.60
CA ASN A 537 49.34 -4.22 17.13
C ASN A 537 48.71 -3.33 18.22
N ASN A 538 49.43 -2.89 19.20
CA ASN A 538 48.95 -2.03 20.27
C ASN A 538 48.29 -0.72 19.76
N ALA A 539 48.75 -0.20 18.63
CA ALA A 539 48.12 0.98 18.01
C ALA A 539 46.66 0.73 17.67
N ASP A 540 46.31 -0.42 17.11
CA ASP A 540 44.95 -0.76 16.80
C ASP A 540 44.14 -1.21 18.01
N TRP A 541 44.78 -2.01 18.89
CA TRP A 541 44.18 -2.43 20.15
C TRP A 541 43.76 -1.26 21.07
N SER A 542 44.50 -0.16 21.06
CA SER A 542 44.23 1.02 21.90
C SER A 542 43.20 2.00 21.33
N LYS A 543 42.78 1.87 20.08
CA LYS A 543 41.78 2.74 19.46
C LYS A 543 40.42 2.64 20.13
N ASN A 544 39.62 3.72 20.04
CA ASN A 544 38.26 3.73 20.54
C ASN A 544 37.38 2.71 19.75
N PRO A 545 36.73 1.74 20.44
CA PRO A 545 35.96 0.73 19.76
C PRO A 545 34.53 1.16 19.35
N GLY A 546 34.08 2.34 19.80
CA GLY A 546 32.67 2.70 19.69
C GLY A 546 32.16 2.79 18.23
N SER A 547 32.96 3.41 17.34
CA SER A 547 32.59 3.51 15.93
C SER A 547 32.49 2.14 15.24
N MET A 548 33.38 1.22 15.56
CA MET A 548 33.32 -0.15 15.04
C MET A 548 32.08 -0.89 15.55
N ILE A 549 31.82 -0.83 16.85
CA ILE A 549 30.69 -1.54 17.45
C ILE A 549 29.36 -1.04 16.86
N ARG A 550 29.22 0.25 16.59
CA ARG A 550 28.02 0.82 15.93
C ARG A 550 27.86 0.41 14.46
N GLN A 551 28.93 -0.08 13.83
CA GLN A 551 28.90 -0.58 12.46
C GLN A 551 28.71 -2.11 12.38
N LEU A 552 28.78 -2.82 13.51
CA LEU A 552 28.51 -4.25 13.56
C LEU A 552 27.02 -4.52 13.29
N PRO A 553 26.68 -5.53 12.50
CA PRO A 553 25.31 -6.00 12.42
C PRO A 553 24.88 -6.66 13.73
N ASP A 554 23.59 -6.65 14.01
CA ASP A 554 23.00 -7.08 15.27
C ASP A 554 23.28 -8.58 15.61
N ASN A 555 23.54 -9.37 14.60
CA ASN A 555 23.89 -10.78 14.73
C ASN A 555 25.41 -11.04 14.87
N ALA A 556 26.23 -10.02 15.11
CA ALA A 556 27.68 -10.21 15.25
C ALA A 556 28.08 -10.49 16.70
N HIS A 557 28.95 -11.48 16.90
CA HIS A 557 29.71 -11.65 18.12
C HIS A 557 31.15 -11.20 17.94
N LEU A 558 31.67 -10.40 18.86
CA LEU A 558 33.01 -9.85 18.84
C LEU A 558 33.82 -10.44 20.00
N PHE A 559 34.99 -11.03 19.71
CA PHE A 559 35.88 -11.63 20.69
C PHE A 559 37.20 -10.90 20.75
N TYR A 560 37.55 -10.44 21.91
CA TYR A 560 38.86 -9.91 22.23
C TYR A 560 39.73 -10.91 23.01
N GLY A 561 40.94 -11.17 22.56
CA GLY A 561 41.90 -12.02 23.22
C GLY A 561 43.34 -11.46 23.15
N SER A 562 44.31 -12.05 23.80
CA SER A 562 45.71 -11.62 23.75
C SER A 562 46.65 -12.82 23.74
N PHE A 563 47.72 -12.76 22.97
CA PHE A 563 48.86 -13.67 22.99
C PHE A 563 49.94 -13.23 23.97
N ASP A 564 49.81 -12.05 24.57
CA ASP A 564 50.80 -11.54 25.51
C ASP A 564 50.61 -12.18 26.90
N ASN A 565 51.63 -12.32 27.65
CA ASN A 565 51.57 -12.81 29.05
C ASN A 565 50.76 -11.89 29.99
N THR A 566 50.36 -10.73 29.51
CA THR A 566 49.45 -9.76 30.15
C THR A 566 48.00 -9.92 29.76
N TYR A 567 47.62 -11.01 29.10
CA TYR A 567 46.31 -11.24 28.49
C TYR A 567 45.13 -10.80 29.36
N HIS A 568 45.12 -11.14 30.63
CA HIS A 568 44.06 -10.73 31.58
C HIS A 568 43.90 -9.23 31.66
N ASN A 569 45.00 -8.49 31.83
CA ASN A 569 44.98 -7.04 31.92
C ASN A 569 44.64 -6.40 30.55
N ASP A 570 45.07 -7.01 29.47
CA ASP A 570 44.81 -6.56 28.13
C ASP A 570 43.33 -6.57 27.83
N VAL A 571 42.66 -7.72 28.08
CA VAL A 571 41.22 -7.86 27.81
C VAL A 571 40.37 -7.08 28.81
N LEU A 572 40.78 -6.98 30.07
CA LEU A 572 40.14 -6.11 31.07
C LEU A 572 40.21 -4.62 30.67
N GLY A 573 41.38 -4.20 30.20
CA GLY A 573 41.57 -2.83 29.67
C GLY A 573 40.70 -2.58 28.45
N ARG A 574 40.54 -3.59 27.59
CA ARG A 574 39.67 -3.51 26.41
C ARG A 574 38.19 -3.45 26.79
N LYS A 575 37.76 -4.26 27.77
CA LYS A 575 36.38 -4.18 28.33
C LYS A 575 36.05 -2.79 28.83
N ASN A 576 36.97 -2.19 29.62
CA ASN A 576 36.78 -0.82 30.09
C ASN A 576 36.73 0.21 28.96
N ALA A 577 37.52 0.01 27.91
CA ALA A 577 37.48 0.90 26.75
C ALA A 577 36.15 0.81 25.97
N VAL A 578 35.59 -0.39 25.89
CA VAL A 578 34.26 -0.63 25.25
C VAL A 578 33.16 0.04 26.09
N LEU A 579 33.10 -0.22 27.39
CA LEU A 579 32.10 0.38 28.28
C LEU A 579 32.18 1.92 28.30
N ASN A 580 33.39 2.50 28.24
CA ASN A 580 33.54 3.94 28.13
C ASN A 580 33.16 4.54 26.79
N ALA A 581 33.03 3.74 25.76
CA ALA A 581 32.71 4.17 24.39
C ALA A 581 31.22 4.03 24.02
N LEU A 582 30.46 3.25 24.79
CA LEU A 582 29.04 2.97 24.57
C LEU A 582 28.16 3.81 25.51
N ASN A 583 26.96 4.10 25.08
CA ASN A 583 25.90 4.62 25.94
C ASN A 583 25.15 3.44 26.63
N PRO A 584 24.28 3.69 27.65
CA PRO A 584 23.62 2.61 28.39
C PRO A 584 22.79 1.64 27.53
N ASP A 585 22.11 2.13 26.50
CA ASP A 585 21.30 1.29 25.60
C ASP A 585 22.21 0.40 24.74
N GLU A 586 23.31 0.96 24.23
CA GLU A 586 24.32 0.20 23.50
C GLU A 586 25.01 -0.83 24.38
N GLU A 587 25.26 -0.54 25.66
CA GLU A 587 25.79 -1.51 26.61
C GLU A 587 24.86 -2.70 26.80
N ILE A 588 23.56 -2.45 26.94
CA ILE A 588 22.54 -3.50 27.06
C ILE A 588 22.50 -4.32 25.77
N LYS A 589 22.42 -3.67 24.61
CA LYS A 589 22.39 -4.32 23.30
C LYS A 589 23.55 -5.28 23.10
N TRP A 590 24.76 -4.87 23.47
CA TRP A 590 25.99 -5.60 23.20
C TRP A 590 26.51 -6.48 24.35
N ALA A 591 25.84 -6.50 25.52
CA ALA A 591 26.30 -7.18 26.73
C ALA A 591 26.62 -8.67 26.53
N ASN A 592 25.81 -9.37 25.73
CA ASN A 592 25.97 -10.81 25.46
C ASN A 592 26.68 -11.10 24.12
N ARG A 593 27.16 -10.09 23.42
CA ARG A 593 27.74 -10.21 22.07
C ARG A 593 29.21 -9.80 22.00
N ILE A 594 29.74 -9.10 23.02
CA ILE A 594 31.15 -8.75 23.10
C ILE A 594 31.81 -9.58 24.21
N HIS A 595 32.76 -10.40 23.84
CA HIS A 595 33.41 -11.37 24.70
C HIS A 595 34.89 -11.05 24.90
N TYR A 596 35.38 -11.17 26.14
CA TYR A 596 36.76 -10.84 26.53
C TYR A 596 37.44 -12.12 27.02
N ILE A 597 38.23 -12.77 26.15
CA ILE A 597 38.82 -14.11 26.42
C ILE A 597 39.92 -13.96 27.46
N ASP A 598 39.70 -14.51 28.64
CA ASP A 598 40.66 -14.46 29.77
C ASP A 598 41.60 -15.69 29.76
N GLN A 599 42.31 -15.84 28.66
CA GLN A 599 43.24 -16.93 28.41
C GLN A 599 44.36 -16.43 27.47
N ASP A 600 45.60 -16.94 27.68
CA ASP A 600 46.64 -16.81 26.68
C ASP A 600 46.24 -17.52 25.38
N MET A 601 46.07 -16.80 24.28
CA MET A 601 45.60 -17.39 23.03
C MET A 601 46.54 -18.44 22.44
N SER A 602 47.81 -18.44 22.79
CA SER A 602 48.74 -19.50 22.40
C SER A 602 48.41 -20.87 23.02
N THR A 603 47.53 -20.90 24.05
CA THR A 603 47.07 -22.11 24.73
C THR A 603 45.65 -22.51 24.33
N ALA A 604 45.04 -21.79 23.42
CA ALA A 604 43.71 -22.09 22.92
C ALA A 604 43.64 -23.50 22.31
N SER A 605 42.50 -24.17 22.49
CA SER A 605 42.28 -25.52 22.02
C SER A 605 40.92 -25.66 21.29
N GLY A 606 40.68 -26.85 20.71
CA GLY A 606 39.52 -27.09 19.87
C GLY A 606 39.60 -26.27 18.56
N GLY A 607 38.45 -26.03 17.89
CA GLY A 607 38.44 -25.41 16.57
C GLY A 607 39.18 -24.09 16.50
N LEU A 608 39.07 -23.22 17.50
CA LEU A 608 39.78 -21.93 17.53
C LEU A 608 41.30 -22.14 17.67
N GLY A 609 41.75 -23.07 18.55
CA GLY A 609 43.17 -23.41 18.69
C GLY A 609 43.75 -23.99 17.40
N ASP A 610 42.97 -24.81 16.69
CA ASP A 610 43.37 -25.39 15.40
C ASP A 610 43.58 -24.33 14.34
N LEU A 611 42.71 -23.30 14.25
CA LEU A 611 42.85 -22.15 13.35
C LEU A 611 44.08 -21.32 13.71
N ILE A 612 44.28 -21.02 14.98
CA ILE A 612 45.46 -20.26 15.47
C ILE A 612 46.74 -20.95 15.07
N ASN A 613 46.84 -22.27 15.30
CA ASN A 613 48.04 -23.06 15.00
C ASN A 613 48.30 -23.19 13.50
N ASN A 614 47.26 -23.23 12.67
CA ASN A 614 47.39 -23.45 11.24
C ASN A 614 47.65 -22.16 10.46
N TRP A 615 46.97 -21.06 10.85
CA TRP A 615 47.04 -19.81 10.05
C TRP A 615 48.08 -18.81 10.55
N GLY A 616 48.33 -18.79 11.85
CA GLY A 616 49.23 -17.81 12.47
C GLY A 616 48.73 -16.35 12.28
N SER A 617 47.45 -16.17 12.11
CA SER A 617 46.81 -14.85 12.00
C SER A 617 46.45 -14.30 13.38
N LEU A 618 46.24 -13.00 13.46
CA LEU A 618 45.74 -12.30 14.65
C LEU A 618 44.20 -12.08 14.59
N TYR A 619 43.60 -12.36 13.44
CA TYR A 619 42.22 -12.02 13.17
C TYR A 619 41.54 -13.19 12.46
N TYR A 620 40.37 -13.58 12.94
CA TYR A 620 39.58 -14.70 12.42
C TYR A 620 38.13 -14.33 12.34
N GLY A 621 37.43 -14.91 11.37
CA GLY A 621 36.00 -14.89 11.27
C GLY A 621 35.41 -16.29 11.27
N ILE A 622 34.16 -16.42 11.72
CA ILE A 622 33.33 -17.62 11.48
C ILE A 622 32.00 -17.10 10.95
N ASP A 623 31.60 -17.60 9.80
CA ASP A 623 30.34 -17.22 9.15
C ASP A 623 29.15 -18.07 9.61
N ARG A 624 27.95 -17.72 9.12
CA ARG A 624 26.72 -18.42 9.47
C ARG A 624 26.65 -19.88 9.00
N PHE A 625 27.53 -20.30 8.09
CA PHE A 625 27.68 -21.70 7.68
C PHE A 625 28.65 -22.48 8.56
N GLN A 626 29.10 -21.90 9.67
CA GLN A 626 30.11 -22.47 10.60
C GLN A 626 31.50 -22.56 9.95
N ARG A 627 31.79 -21.79 8.89
CA ARG A 627 33.05 -21.86 8.15
C ARG A 627 34.08 -20.88 8.68
N ALA A 628 35.33 -21.31 8.75
CA ALA A 628 36.46 -20.44 9.08
C ALA A 628 36.76 -19.46 7.97
N ARG A 629 36.78 -18.17 8.30
CA ARG A 629 37.00 -17.07 7.36
C ARG A 629 38.27 -16.29 7.70
N GLU A 630 39.07 -15.99 6.68
CA GLU A 630 40.23 -15.11 6.82
C GLU A 630 39.78 -13.65 6.71
N ILE A 631 40.02 -12.85 7.74
CA ILE A 631 39.78 -11.41 7.70
C ILE A 631 40.74 -10.74 6.71
N GLY A 632 40.25 -9.81 5.93
CA GLY A 632 41.02 -9.12 4.91
C GLY A 632 42.01 -8.10 5.48
N SER A 633 42.53 -7.24 4.60
CA SER A 633 43.44 -6.18 4.98
C SER A 633 42.68 -5.05 5.69
N ILE A 634 42.93 -4.90 7.00
CA ILE A 634 42.40 -3.76 7.77
C ILE A 634 43.13 -2.45 7.49
N TYR A 635 44.17 -2.47 6.69
CA TYR A 635 44.93 -1.32 6.28
C TYR A 635 44.68 -1.00 4.82
N ALA A 636 43.58 -0.31 4.55
CA ALA A 636 43.32 0.18 3.21
C ALA A 636 44.40 1.19 2.77
N TRP A 637 44.72 1.21 1.49
CA TRP A 637 45.74 2.10 0.91
C TRP A 637 45.53 3.58 1.23
N THR A 638 44.32 3.96 1.53
CA THR A 638 43.91 5.30 1.92
C THR A 638 44.05 5.62 3.38
N SER A 639 44.70 4.77 4.18
CA SER A 639 44.96 4.87 5.63
C SER A 639 44.70 6.24 6.33
N GLN A 640 43.83 7.03 5.74
CA GLN A 640 43.32 8.28 6.33
C GLN A 640 42.37 7.96 7.47
N THR A 641 41.74 6.81 7.43
CA THR A 641 40.97 6.28 8.52
C THR A 641 41.84 5.35 9.34
N ASN A 642 42.48 5.88 10.32
CA ASN A 642 42.97 5.12 11.46
C ASN A 642 41.82 4.46 12.22
N ASP A 643 40.72 4.13 11.54
CA ASP A 643 39.50 3.61 12.13
C ASP A 643 39.53 2.08 12.12
N ILE A 644 39.07 1.49 13.21
CA ILE A 644 38.94 0.04 13.38
C ILE A 644 37.57 -0.46 12.87
N THR A 645 36.79 0.39 12.25
CA THR A 645 35.48 0.04 11.64
C THR A 645 35.58 -1.11 10.62
N HIS A 646 36.72 -1.27 9.98
CA HIS A 646 36.98 -2.33 9.00
C HIS A 646 36.66 -3.76 9.49
N TRP A 647 36.79 -4.02 10.78
CA TRP A 647 36.40 -5.34 11.31
C TRP A 647 34.88 -5.57 11.32
N ALA A 648 34.11 -4.52 11.49
CA ALA A 648 32.65 -4.59 11.38
C ALA A 648 32.22 -4.94 9.96
N TYR A 649 32.92 -4.44 8.95
CA TYR A 649 32.64 -4.71 7.54
C TYR A 649 32.80 -6.20 7.19
N GLU A 650 33.67 -6.96 7.89
CA GLU A 650 33.73 -8.43 7.69
C GLU A 650 32.41 -9.10 8.09
N ALA A 651 31.85 -8.75 9.23
CA ALA A 651 30.58 -9.31 9.69
C ALA A 651 29.43 -8.97 8.73
N ARG A 652 29.37 -7.74 8.24
CA ARG A 652 28.39 -7.29 7.24
C ARG A 652 28.53 -8.06 5.93
N MET A 653 29.77 -8.21 5.43
CA MET A 653 30.06 -8.99 4.23
C MET A 653 29.64 -10.45 4.40
N TYR A 654 29.87 -11.09 5.57
CA TYR A 654 29.47 -12.48 5.81
C TYR A 654 27.95 -12.64 5.75
N ASN A 655 27.17 -11.66 6.21
CA ASN A 655 25.72 -11.66 6.07
C ASN A 655 25.28 -11.52 4.61
N TYR A 656 25.89 -10.61 3.86
CA TYR A 656 25.61 -10.48 2.43
C TYR A 656 25.95 -11.79 1.69
N GLU A 657 27.15 -12.34 1.88
CA GLU A 657 27.56 -13.61 1.24
C GLU A 657 26.67 -14.79 1.67
N PHE A 658 26.21 -14.81 2.92
CA PHE A 658 25.24 -15.80 3.36
C PHE A 658 23.95 -15.73 2.55
N ASN A 659 23.37 -14.53 2.40
CA ASN A 659 22.18 -14.33 1.60
C ASN A 659 22.38 -14.73 0.13
N VAL A 660 23.56 -14.48 -0.40
CA VAL A 660 23.91 -14.89 -1.78
C VAL A 660 23.98 -16.42 -1.91
N GLU A 661 24.71 -17.10 -1.01
CA GLU A 661 24.94 -18.55 -1.09
C GLU A 661 23.69 -19.37 -0.75
N ILE A 662 22.86 -18.89 0.21
CA ILE A 662 21.65 -19.59 0.62
C ILE A 662 20.54 -19.47 -0.43
N ARG A 663 20.61 -18.45 -1.30
CA ARG A 663 19.58 -18.16 -2.30
C ARG A 663 19.23 -19.36 -3.17
N GLU A 664 20.21 -20.14 -3.58
CA GLU A 664 20.00 -21.34 -4.40
C GLU A 664 19.34 -22.51 -3.65
N THR A 665 19.14 -22.40 -2.35
CA THR A 665 18.39 -23.38 -1.54
C THR A 665 16.91 -23.04 -1.39
N ASP A 666 16.48 -21.89 -1.90
CA ASP A 666 15.08 -21.53 -1.97
C ASP A 666 14.33 -22.52 -2.89
N PRO A 667 13.31 -23.23 -2.43
CA PRO A 667 12.64 -24.28 -3.19
C PRO A 667 11.91 -23.79 -4.44
N ASN A 668 11.69 -22.48 -4.57
CA ASN A 668 11.02 -21.87 -5.73
C ASN A 668 12.00 -21.31 -6.77
N ILE A 669 13.28 -21.63 -6.62
CA ILE A 669 14.31 -21.20 -7.58
C ILE A 669 14.77 -22.38 -8.45
N GLU A 670 14.69 -22.17 -9.76
CA GLU A 670 15.33 -23.06 -10.74
C GLU A 670 16.79 -22.63 -10.95
N VAL A 671 17.74 -23.49 -10.61
CA VAL A 671 19.17 -23.22 -10.68
C VAL A 671 19.80 -23.87 -11.88
N VAL A 672 20.37 -23.06 -12.77
CA VAL A 672 21.10 -23.54 -13.96
C VAL A 672 22.58 -23.20 -13.85
N THR A 673 23.42 -24.21 -13.65
CA THR A 673 24.87 -24.03 -13.50
C THR A 673 25.54 -23.84 -14.86
N ILE A 674 26.17 -22.69 -15.07
CA ILE A 674 26.96 -22.38 -16.29
C ILE A 674 28.41 -22.86 -16.11
N VAL A 675 29.02 -22.49 -14.99
CA VAL A 675 30.42 -22.80 -14.68
C VAL A 675 30.46 -23.26 -13.22
N ASP A 676 31.11 -24.38 -12.95
CA ASP A 676 31.24 -24.93 -11.61
C ASP A 676 32.73 -25.18 -11.30
N GLU A 677 33.25 -24.44 -10.33
CA GLU A 677 34.61 -24.53 -9.79
C GLU A 677 35.73 -24.59 -10.89
N VAL A 678 35.56 -23.85 -11.99
CA VAL A 678 36.54 -23.85 -13.08
C VAL A 678 37.69 -22.90 -12.78
N TRP A 679 38.93 -23.45 -12.85
CA TRP A 679 40.15 -22.69 -12.62
C TRP A 679 40.53 -21.78 -13.79
N HIS A 680 40.74 -20.49 -13.45
CA HIS A 680 41.29 -19.47 -14.33
C HIS A 680 42.71 -19.10 -13.92
N SER A 681 43.63 -19.12 -14.87
CA SER A 681 45.05 -18.77 -14.65
C SER A 681 45.40 -17.33 -15.00
N GLY A 682 44.39 -16.44 -15.00
CA GLY A 682 44.52 -15.03 -15.39
C GLY A 682 45.51 -14.20 -14.62
N GLY A 683 45.72 -12.96 -15.02
CA GLY A 683 46.64 -11.97 -14.48
C GLY A 683 47.51 -11.29 -15.53
N TRP A 684 48.26 -10.25 -15.16
CA TRP A 684 49.10 -9.48 -16.08
C TRP A 684 50.10 -10.33 -16.88
N SER A 685 50.68 -11.36 -16.25
CA SER A 685 51.68 -12.25 -16.87
C SER A 685 51.10 -13.20 -17.91
N SER A 686 49.78 -13.44 -17.86
CA SER A 686 49.08 -14.36 -18.80
C SER A 686 48.31 -13.60 -19.89
N GLY A 687 48.37 -12.27 -19.89
CA GLY A 687 47.55 -11.40 -20.74
C GLY A 687 46.10 -11.33 -20.25
N TYR A 688 45.36 -10.29 -20.66
CA TYR A 688 43.97 -9.99 -20.26
C TYR A 688 42.91 -11.00 -20.73
N THR A 689 43.28 -12.16 -21.21
CA THR A 689 42.45 -13.04 -22.03
C THR A 689 42.25 -14.43 -21.44
N SER A 690 42.15 -14.57 -20.12
CA SER A 690 41.57 -15.80 -19.61
C SER A 690 40.09 -15.78 -19.97
N THR A 691 39.78 -16.41 -21.08
CA THR A 691 38.40 -16.60 -21.49
C THR A 691 38.03 -18.05 -21.24
N TYR A 692 36.98 -18.23 -20.46
CA TYR A 692 36.25 -19.48 -20.47
C TYR A 692 35.20 -19.37 -21.58
N SER A 693 35.27 -20.22 -22.59
CA SER A 693 34.37 -20.16 -23.75
C SER A 693 33.78 -21.53 -24.05
N ASP A 694 32.70 -21.55 -24.78
CA ASP A 694 32.05 -22.75 -25.32
C ASP A 694 31.32 -23.60 -24.27
N VAL A 695 30.76 -22.93 -23.22
CA VAL A 695 29.82 -23.59 -22.34
C VAL A 695 28.45 -23.54 -22.99
N ASN A 696 28.00 -24.70 -23.46
CA ASN A 696 26.65 -24.88 -23.97
C ASN A 696 25.77 -25.38 -22.85
N ILE A 697 24.75 -24.59 -22.51
CA ILE A 697 23.78 -24.90 -21.47
C ILE A 697 22.43 -25.10 -22.12
N THR A 698 21.75 -26.19 -21.79
CA THR A 698 20.34 -26.37 -22.09
C THR A 698 19.54 -25.71 -20.98
N LEU A 699 18.68 -24.80 -21.36
CA LEU A 699 17.82 -24.07 -20.44
C LEU A 699 16.61 -24.93 -20.04
N PRO A 700 15.97 -24.68 -18.89
CA PRO A 700 14.74 -25.39 -18.46
C PRO A 700 13.58 -25.24 -19.45
N GLU A 701 12.65 -26.22 -19.41
CA GLU A 701 11.45 -26.28 -20.27
C GLU A 701 10.42 -25.17 -20.02
N ASN A 702 10.52 -24.42 -18.95
CA ASN A 702 9.49 -23.47 -18.51
C ASN A 702 10.04 -22.10 -18.12
N ILE A 703 11.09 -21.64 -18.82
CA ILE A 703 11.69 -20.33 -18.55
C ILE A 703 10.67 -19.20 -18.73
N SER A 704 9.72 -19.37 -19.65
CA SER A 704 8.63 -18.42 -19.89
C SER A 704 7.74 -18.17 -18.66
N ASN A 705 7.73 -19.08 -17.68
CA ASN A 705 6.98 -18.93 -16.44
C ASN A 705 7.69 -18.06 -15.38
N TYR A 706 8.98 -17.75 -15.59
CA TYR A 706 9.74 -16.95 -14.63
C TYR A 706 9.74 -15.48 -15.03
N ASP A 707 9.55 -14.61 -14.06
CA ASP A 707 9.59 -13.15 -14.23
C ASP A 707 10.90 -12.53 -13.71
N THR A 708 11.76 -13.33 -13.07
CA THR A 708 13.01 -12.87 -12.45
C THR A 708 14.19 -13.76 -12.82
N LEU A 709 15.31 -13.11 -13.12
CA LEU A 709 16.59 -13.75 -13.43
C LEU A 709 17.72 -13.08 -12.65
N GLU A 710 18.36 -13.88 -11.78
CA GLU A 710 19.57 -13.49 -11.06
C GLU A 710 20.77 -14.32 -11.49
N VAL A 711 21.96 -13.78 -11.31
CA VAL A 711 23.22 -14.52 -11.52
C VAL A 711 23.97 -14.62 -10.21
N TYR A 712 24.13 -15.84 -9.72
CA TYR A 712 25.11 -16.16 -8.68
C TYR A 712 26.51 -16.25 -9.31
N HIS A 713 27.47 -15.54 -8.73
CA HIS A 713 28.87 -15.62 -9.12
C HIS A 713 29.78 -15.72 -7.89
N GLU A 714 30.65 -16.73 -7.89
CA GLU A 714 31.75 -16.88 -6.93
C GLU A 714 33.09 -16.79 -7.65
N HIS A 715 34.00 -16.00 -7.09
CA HIS A 715 35.43 -16.01 -7.38
C HIS A 715 36.19 -16.44 -6.14
N ALA A 716 36.71 -17.66 -6.16
CA ALA A 716 37.47 -18.25 -5.07
C ALA A 716 38.98 -18.18 -5.33
N CYS A 717 39.73 -17.84 -4.28
CA CYS A 717 41.21 -17.78 -4.36
C CYS A 717 41.88 -19.17 -4.37
N GLU A 718 43.13 -19.22 -4.82
CA GLU A 718 44.00 -20.40 -4.62
C GLU A 718 44.10 -20.70 -3.10
N ASP A 719 43.77 -21.92 -2.69
CA ASP A 719 43.75 -22.35 -1.27
C ASP A 719 42.77 -21.53 -0.39
N ARG A 720 41.76 -20.90 -0.96
CA ARG A 720 40.81 -20.01 -0.25
C ARG A 720 41.49 -18.92 0.57
N ARG A 721 42.70 -18.53 0.16
CA ARG A 721 43.57 -17.61 0.91
C ARG A 721 43.62 -16.23 0.25
N ASN A 722 43.52 -15.19 1.05
CA ASN A 722 43.82 -13.82 0.62
C ASN A 722 45.23 -13.75 0.01
N ARG A 723 45.49 -12.73 -0.83
CA ARG A 723 46.82 -12.53 -1.41
C ARG A 723 47.91 -12.49 -0.35
N TYR A 724 48.97 -13.30 -0.56
CA TYR A 724 50.12 -13.34 0.36
C TYR A 724 51.44 -13.48 -0.42
N GLN A 725 52.54 -13.00 0.17
CA GLN A 725 53.84 -13.19 -0.43
C GLN A 725 54.42 -14.54 0.00
N LYS A 726 54.87 -15.33 -0.99
CA LYS A 726 55.59 -16.59 -0.80
C LYS A 726 57.03 -16.32 -0.38
N SER A 727 57.73 -17.32 0.18
CA SER A 727 59.13 -17.22 0.60
C SER A 727 60.12 -16.94 -0.55
N ASP A 728 59.76 -17.25 -1.79
CA ASP A 728 60.53 -16.95 -2.99
C ASP A 728 60.30 -15.55 -3.57
N GLY A 729 59.46 -14.75 -2.90
CA GLY A 729 59.10 -13.40 -3.30
C GLY A 729 57.97 -13.32 -4.30
N THR A 730 57.44 -14.44 -4.76
CA THR A 730 56.19 -14.51 -5.57
C THR A 730 54.94 -14.38 -4.71
N TYR A 731 53.80 -14.22 -5.36
CA TYR A 731 52.52 -14.09 -4.68
C TYR A 731 51.62 -15.31 -4.92
N GLY A 732 50.93 -15.75 -3.84
CA GLY A 732 49.91 -16.78 -3.85
C GLY A 732 48.57 -16.21 -3.41
N GLY A 733 47.53 -17.06 -3.40
CA GLY A 733 46.18 -16.65 -3.12
C GLY A 733 45.51 -15.93 -4.30
N CYS A 734 44.71 -14.93 -4.05
CA CYS A 734 44.03 -14.14 -5.05
C CYS A 734 44.95 -13.15 -5.75
N HIS A 735 44.54 -12.74 -6.94
CA HIS A 735 45.17 -11.70 -7.73
C HIS A 735 45.05 -10.30 -7.09
N GLU A 736 45.90 -9.39 -7.46
CA GLU A 736 46.12 -8.12 -6.76
C GLU A 736 45.31 -6.94 -7.26
N TRP A 737 44.63 -7.05 -8.42
CA TRP A 737 44.03 -5.93 -9.10
C TRP A 737 42.52 -6.09 -9.33
N ASP A 738 41.83 -4.94 -9.38
CA ASP A 738 40.43 -4.73 -9.72
C ASP A 738 40.24 -4.72 -11.26
N TYR A 739 40.05 -5.87 -11.85
CA TYR A 739 39.81 -6.00 -13.27
C TYR A 739 38.33 -6.10 -13.61
N LEU A 740 38.01 -5.60 -14.83
CA LEU A 740 36.72 -5.88 -15.47
C LEU A 740 36.59 -7.36 -15.80
N ALA A 741 35.53 -7.98 -15.36
CA ALA A 741 35.10 -9.31 -15.76
C ALA A 741 33.69 -9.28 -16.35
N TYR A 742 33.42 -10.20 -17.29
CA TYR A 742 32.19 -10.24 -18.04
C TYR A 742 31.65 -11.67 -18.16
N MET A 743 30.35 -11.84 -18.07
CA MET A 743 29.64 -12.94 -18.70
C MET A 743 29.02 -12.40 -20.00
N LYS A 744 29.28 -13.09 -21.09
CA LYS A 744 28.73 -12.76 -22.40
C LYS A 744 27.90 -13.92 -22.92
N ILE A 745 26.81 -13.58 -23.59
CA ILE A 745 26.01 -14.56 -24.32
C ILE A 745 26.35 -14.54 -25.81
N CYS A 746 26.38 -15.69 -26.41
CA CYS A 746 26.69 -15.83 -27.81
C CYS A 746 25.43 -15.79 -28.67
N ASN A 747 25.59 -15.38 -29.93
CA ASN A 747 24.47 -15.34 -30.85
C ASN A 747 23.92 -16.76 -31.09
N ARG A 748 22.60 -16.90 -31.17
CA ARG A 748 21.91 -18.16 -31.45
C ARG A 748 22.41 -18.79 -32.77
N ASP A 749 22.50 -18.00 -33.83
CA ASP A 749 22.89 -18.44 -35.17
C ASP A 749 24.39 -18.71 -35.30
N ASN A 750 25.20 -18.24 -34.38
CA ASN A 750 26.66 -18.37 -34.45
C ASN A 750 27.29 -18.31 -33.05
N SER A 751 27.47 -19.46 -32.44
CA SER A 751 28.07 -19.63 -31.11
C SER A 751 29.54 -19.13 -31.01
N SER A 752 30.21 -18.84 -32.13
CA SER A 752 31.53 -18.20 -32.13
C SER A 752 31.49 -16.67 -31.98
N LYS A 753 30.31 -16.07 -32.09
CA LYS A 753 30.09 -14.64 -31.89
C LYS A 753 29.50 -14.37 -30.50
N CYS A 754 30.34 -14.30 -29.48
CA CYS A 754 30.01 -14.04 -28.10
C CYS A 754 30.32 -12.57 -27.75
N GLY A 755 29.55 -11.65 -28.29
CA GLY A 755 29.77 -10.20 -28.13
C GLY A 755 28.85 -9.49 -27.20
N THR A 756 27.66 -10.05 -26.95
CA THR A 756 26.61 -9.44 -26.12
C THR A 756 27.00 -9.58 -24.65
N GLU A 757 27.19 -8.45 -23.98
CA GLU A 757 27.42 -8.41 -22.55
C GLU A 757 26.10 -8.77 -21.82
N PHE A 758 26.18 -9.83 -21.02
CA PHE A 758 25.06 -10.31 -20.24
C PHE A 758 25.15 -9.86 -18.77
N MET A 759 26.40 -9.79 -18.25
CA MET A 759 26.69 -9.31 -16.92
C MET A 759 28.13 -8.78 -16.84
N ARG A 760 28.40 -7.85 -15.93
CA ARG A 760 29.71 -7.28 -15.61
C ARG A 760 29.93 -7.25 -14.11
N TRP A 761 31.16 -7.49 -13.69
CA TRP A 761 31.63 -7.24 -12.33
C TRP A 761 33.09 -6.81 -12.32
N ILE A 762 33.51 -6.32 -11.17
CA ILE A 762 34.87 -5.87 -10.92
C ILE A 762 35.51 -6.85 -9.95
N THR A 763 36.66 -7.39 -10.27
CA THR A 763 37.36 -8.31 -9.39
C THR A 763 37.91 -7.61 -8.14
N THR A 764 38.14 -8.40 -7.09
CA THR A 764 38.66 -7.90 -5.83
C THR A 764 40.16 -7.62 -5.87
N TYR A 765 40.64 -6.73 -5.03
CA TYR A 765 42.03 -6.61 -4.67
C TYR A 765 42.45 -7.72 -3.69
N GLY A 766 42.92 -8.84 -4.20
CA GLY A 766 43.58 -9.88 -3.43
C GLY A 766 42.68 -10.67 -2.48
N ARG A 767 41.38 -10.71 -2.71
CA ARG A 767 40.41 -11.50 -1.93
C ARG A 767 39.47 -12.32 -2.84
N GLU A 768 38.79 -13.27 -2.24
CA GLU A 768 37.63 -13.93 -2.88
C GLU A 768 36.34 -13.10 -2.67
N GLY A 769 35.34 -13.39 -3.46
CA GLY A 769 34.03 -12.74 -3.34
C GLY A 769 32.91 -13.57 -3.94
N ARG A 770 31.70 -13.25 -3.51
CA ARG A 770 30.44 -13.86 -3.97
C ARG A 770 29.42 -12.77 -4.20
N TRP A 771 28.66 -12.88 -5.28
CA TRP A 771 27.71 -11.87 -5.68
C TRP A 771 26.43 -12.51 -6.22
N LEU A 772 25.34 -11.82 -6.02
CA LEU A 772 24.06 -12.07 -6.66
C LEU A 772 23.65 -10.81 -7.43
N THR A 773 23.49 -10.93 -8.72
CA THR A 773 23.20 -9.81 -9.62
C THR A 773 21.85 -10.02 -10.28
N ASP A 774 20.91 -9.11 -10.07
CA ASP A 774 19.66 -9.07 -10.83
C ASP A 774 19.94 -8.62 -12.27
N ILE A 775 19.60 -9.47 -13.23
CA ILE A 775 19.65 -9.22 -14.67
C ILE A 775 18.30 -9.55 -15.33
N THR A 776 17.24 -9.48 -14.58
CA THR A 776 15.85 -9.73 -15.01
C THR A 776 15.51 -9.07 -16.36
N PRO A 777 15.93 -7.82 -16.65
CA PRO A 777 15.69 -7.22 -17.95
C PRO A 777 16.17 -8.04 -19.15
N TYR A 778 17.10 -8.97 -18.96
CA TYR A 778 17.64 -9.81 -20.04
C TYR A 778 16.97 -11.18 -20.18
N LEU A 779 15.87 -11.45 -19.46
CA LEU A 779 15.08 -12.68 -19.65
C LEU A 779 14.68 -12.92 -21.11
N PHE A 780 14.43 -11.87 -21.90
CA PHE A 780 14.11 -11.98 -23.32
C PHE A 780 15.19 -12.67 -24.17
N MET A 781 16.42 -12.75 -23.67
CA MET A 781 17.53 -13.42 -24.37
C MET A 781 17.48 -14.94 -24.24
N LEU A 782 16.61 -15.45 -23.34
CA LEU A 782 16.52 -16.86 -22.97
C LEU A 782 15.12 -17.40 -23.30
N GLU A 783 15.06 -18.61 -23.83
CA GLU A 783 13.82 -19.29 -24.23
C GLU A 783 13.78 -20.71 -23.67
N ASP A 784 12.56 -21.27 -23.61
CA ASP A 784 12.34 -22.65 -23.16
C ASP A 784 13.15 -23.65 -23.99
N ASP A 785 13.76 -24.64 -23.35
CA ASP A 785 14.57 -25.70 -23.97
C ASP A 785 15.72 -25.22 -24.87
N ASP A 786 16.01 -23.92 -24.91
CA ASP A 786 17.06 -23.36 -25.78
C ASP A 786 18.46 -23.79 -25.33
N VAL A 787 19.32 -24.05 -26.29
CA VAL A 787 20.74 -24.29 -26.01
C VAL A 787 21.51 -23.00 -26.21
N ARG A 788 21.95 -22.39 -25.10
CA ARG A 788 22.70 -21.14 -25.12
C ARG A 788 24.18 -21.37 -24.83
N THR A 789 25.01 -20.67 -25.59
CA THR A 789 26.45 -20.63 -25.33
C THR A 789 26.81 -19.37 -24.56
N PHE A 790 27.45 -19.55 -23.41
CA PHE A 790 27.96 -18.48 -22.56
C PHE A 790 29.49 -18.43 -22.62
N LYS A 791 30.03 -17.23 -22.43
CA LYS A 791 31.45 -16.97 -22.37
C LYS A 791 31.83 -16.09 -21.21
N TYR A 792 32.52 -16.65 -20.24
CA TYR A 792 33.16 -15.86 -19.19
C TYR A 792 34.44 -15.22 -19.74
N GLN A 793 34.65 -13.95 -19.42
CA GLN A 793 35.86 -13.20 -19.75
C GLN A 793 36.33 -12.42 -18.55
N GLY A 794 37.52 -12.71 -18.01
CA GLY A 794 38.11 -11.97 -16.91
C GLY A 794 39.61 -12.15 -16.88
N ALA A 795 40.33 -11.26 -16.19
CA ALA A 795 41.78 -11.27 -16.08
C ALA A 795 42.30 -11.74 -14.72
N ASN A 796 41.40 -12.14 -13.81
CA ASN A 796 41.77 -12.58 -12.49
C ASN A 796 42.13 -14.07 -12.43
N LYS A 797 43.01 -14.40 -11.46
CA LYS A 797 43.41 -15.78 -11.15
C LYS A 797 42.51 -16.30 -10.04
N GLY A 798 41.91 -17.47 -10.21
CA GLY A 798 41.09 -18.12 -9.22
C GLY A 798 40.12 -19.14 -9.81
N THR A 799 39.31 -19.73 -8.96
CA THR A 799 38.26 -20.66 -9.35
C THR A 799 36.95 -19.88 -9.50
N MET A 800 36.23 -20.11 -10.58
CA MET A 800 34.98 -19.45 -10.92
C MET A 800 33.80 -20.42 -10.81
N THR A 801 32.71 -19.98 -10.18
CA THR A 801 31.41 -20.63 -10.26
C THR A 801 30.39 -19.61 -10.69
N VAL A 802 29.55 -19.94 -11.66
CA VAL A 802 28.50 -19.06 -12.17
C VAL A 802 27.24 -19.88 -12.40
N LYS A 803 26.11 -19.41 -11.83
CA LYS A 803 24.80 -20.04 -11.93
C LYS A 803 23.75 -19.00 -12.32
N LEU A 804 22.78 -19.37 -13.14
CA LEU A 804 21.56 -18.61 -13.36
C LEU A 804 20.51 -19.10 -12.36
N LEU A 805 19.81 -18.18 -11.73
CA LEU A 805 18.74 -18.42 -10.79
C LEU A 805 17.46 -17.82 -11.37
N PHE A 806 16.50 -18.68 -11.69
CA PHE A 806 15.20 -18.29 -12.21
C PHE A 806 14.17 -18.40 -11.07
N SER A 807 13.36 -17.37 -10.91
CA SER A 807 12.29 -17.32 -9.91
C SER A 807 11.08 -16.56 -10.44
N ASN A 808 9.96 -16.71 -9.77
CA ASN A 808 8.74 -15.99 -10.07
C ASN A 808 8.27 -15.22 -8.83
N TRP A 809 8.29 -13.89 -8.91
CA TRP A 809 7.93 -12.99 -7.81
C TRP A 809 6.65 -12.21 -8.09
N ASN A 810 5.88 -12.66 -9.11
CA ASN A 810 4.63 -12.05 -9.52
C ASN A 810 4.76 -10.55 -9.83
N LYS A 811 5.86 -10.18 -10.52
CA LYS A 811 6.14 -8.78 -10.92
C LYS A 811 5.08 -8.20 -11.86
N GLY A 812 4.14 -9.00 -12.37
CA GLY A 812 3.11 -8.59 -13.30
C GLY A 812 3.62 -8.24 -14.69
N GLU A 813 4.94 -8.32 -14.90
CA GLU A 813 5.58 -8.01 -16.19
C GLU A 813 6.78 -8.91 -16.46
N ARG A 814 7.05 -9.17 -17.75
CA ARG A 814 8.22 -9.92 -18.20
C ARG A 814 8.80 -9.32 -19.46
N SER A 815 10.13 -9.17 -19.53
CA SER A 815 10.79 -8.74 -20.77
C SER A 815 10.64 -9.80 -21.87
N PHE A 816 10.22 -9.40 -23.08
CA PHE A 816 10.02 -10.31 -24.20
C PHE A 816 10.90 -9.97 -25.42
N THR A 817 11.41 -8.75 -25.53
CA THR A 817 12.37 -8.34 -26.56
C THR A 817 13.21 -7.17 -26.07
N GLY A 818 14.37 -6.98 -26.73
CA GLY A 818 15.25 -5.87 -26.39
C GLY A 818 16.28 -5.62 -27.51
N GLU A 819 16.73 -4.38 -27.60
CA GLU A 819 17.73 -3.93 -28.56
C GLU A 819 18.86 -3.17 -27.86
N GLN A 820 20.12 -3.51 -28.16
CA GLN A 820 21.26 -2.72 -27.72
C GLN A 820 21.33 -1.40 -28.49
N ILE A 821 21.12 -0.31 -27.83
CA ILE A 821 20.96 1.00 -28.49
C ILE A 821 22.24 1.84 -28.45
N PHE A 822 22.93 1.91 -27.32
CA PHE A 822 24.13 2.72 -27.17
C PHE A 822 25.27 1.96 -26.51
N THR A 823 26.50 2.38 -26.82
CA THR A 823 27.71 1.87 -26.19
C THR A 823 28.61 3.03 -25.74
N GLY A 824 29.52 2.73 -24.84
CA GLY A 824 30.49 3.70 -24.33
C GLY A 824 31.51 4.18 -25.35
N GLY A 825 32.61 4.65 -24.84
CA GLY A 825 33.75 5.14 -25.65
C GLY A 825 34.73 5.98 -24.85
N GLU A 826 35.71 6.56 -25.52
CA GLU A 826 36.63 7.47 -24.90
C GLU A 826 35.93 8.75 -24.43
N PHE A 827 35.96 9.01 -23.12
CA PHE A 827 35.28 10.18 -22.51
C PHE A 827 36.14 11.44 -22.74
N ASN A 828 35.81 12.21 -23.79
CA ASN A 828 36.47 13.43 -24.22
C ASN A 828 35.49 14.29 -25.05
N GLY A 829 35.95 15.39 -25.67
CA GLY A 829 35.11 16.26 -26.49
C GLY A 829 34.46 15.61 -27.72
N GLU A 830 34.83 14.37 -28.05
CA GLU A 830 34.23 13.57 -29.14
C GLU A 830 33.24 12.51 -28.63
N TYR A 831 33.01 12.39 -27.33
CA TYR A 831 32.17 11.34 -26.76
C TYR A 831 30.72 11.39 -27.25
N ASN A 832 30.20 12.58 -27.45
CA ASN A 832 28.84 12.81 -27.94
C ASN A 832 28.75 12.98 -29.46
N ASN A 833 29.83 12.80 -30.16
CA ASN A 833 29.87 12.94 -31.63
C ASN A 833 29.24 11.70 -32.28
N GLU A 834 28.08 11.86 -32.91
CA GLU A 834 27.31 10.81 -33.62
C GLU A 834 28.15 10.13 -34.74
N SER A 835 29.06 10.85 -35.37
CA SER A 835 29.91 10.25 -36.40
C SER A 835 30.95 9.27 -35.84
N ARG A 836 31.24 9.31 -34.54
CA ARG A 836 32.17 8.44 -33.83
C ARG A 836 31.50 7.34 -33.03
N TYR A 837 30.41 7.67 -32.36
CA TYR A 837 29.65 6.76 -31.52
C TYR A 837 28.16 6.96 -31.78
N LYS A 838 27.39 5.87 -31.91
CA LYS A 838 25.94 5.97 -32.00
C LYS A 838 25.40 6.69 -30.75
N ARG A 839 24.71 7.81 -30.93
CA ARG A 839 24.12 8.64 -29.87
C ARG A 839 22.63 8.97 -30.10
N GLN A 840 22.13 8.49 -31.26
CA GLN A 840 20.73 8.57 -31.61
C GLN A 840 20.22 7.20 -32.00
N HIS A 841 18.99 6.89 -31.62
CA HIS A 841 18.35 5.63 -31.95
C HIS A 841 16.88 5.88 -32.27
N ASN A 842 16.51 5.51 -33.51
CA ASN A 842 15.12 5.58 -33.95
C ASN A 842 14.47 4.21 -33.77
N PHE A 843 13.28 4.21 -33.21
CA PHE A 843 12.47 3.00 -33.06
C PHE A 843 10.99 3.33 -33.22
N SER A 844 10.20 2.34 -33.56
CA SER A 844 8.75 2.38 -33.57
C SER A 844 8.23 1.25 -32.71
N THR A 845 7.12 1.48 -32.04
CA THR A 845 6.43 0.46 -31.25
C THR A 845 5.23 -0.04 -32.03
N GLU A 846 5.02 -1.35 -32.03
CA GLU A 846 3.74 -1.97 -32.35
C GLU A 846 2.85 -1.97 -31.10
N ASP A 847 1.55 -2.00 -31.23
CA ASP A 847 0.56 -1.72 -30.15
C ASP A 847 0.51 -2.75 -28.99
N ASP A 848 1.41 -3.74 -28.95
CA ASP A 848 1.34 -4.90 -28.04
C ASP A 848 2.43 -4.94 -26.95
N PHE A 849 2.84 -3.83 -26.39
CA PHE A 849 3.75 -3.84 -25.24
C PHE A 849 3.08 -3.26 -23.99
N TYR A 850 3.42 -3.80 -22.81
CA TYR A 850 2.98 -3.28 -21.52
C TYR A 850 3.88 -2.14 -21.04
N ARG A 851 5.22 -2.33 -21.12
CA ARG A 851 6.20 -1.30 -20.74
C ARG A 851 7.43 -1.30 -21.65
N VAL A 852 8.08 -0.13 -21.71
CA VAL A 852 9.40 0.05 -22.35
C VAL A 852 10.36 0.68 -21.34
N LYS A 853 11.50 0.04 -21.12
CA LYS A 853 12.52 0.55 -20.18
C LYS A 853 13.86 0.73 -20.85
N ILE A 854 14.59 1.79 -20.45
CA ILE A 854 16.02 1.90 -20.68
C ILE A 854 16.72 1.05 -19.62
N VAL A 855 17.62 0.17 -20.04
CA VAL A 855 18.43 -0.68 -19.16
C VAL A 855 19.90 -0.39 -19.45
N ALA A 856 20.62 0.11 -18.46
CA ALA A 856 22.01 0.53 -18.62
C ALA A 856 22.93 -0.15 -17.59
N THR A 857 24.12 -0.56 -18.07
CA THR A 857 25.24 -0.98 -17.23
C THR A 857 26.43 -0.11 -17.60
N ILE A 858 26.75 0.87 -16.76
CA ILE A 858 27.75 1.89 -17.07
C ILE A 858 28.85 1.92 -16.01
N THR A 859 30.10 1.95 -16.48
CA THR A 859 31.27 2.09 -15.59
C THR A 859 32.33 2.95 -16.26
N GLY A 860 32.88 3.91 -15.52
CA GLY A 860 34.00 4.74 -15.96
C GLY A 860 35.36 4.14 -15.58
N HIS A 861 36.31 4.12 -16.51
CA HIS A 861 37.64 3.56 -16.29
C HIS A 861 38.74 4.48 -16.82
N GLY A 862 39.85 4.56 -16.04
CA GLY A 862 40.97 5.42 -16.35
C GLY A 862 40.68 6.90 -15.99
N PHE A 863 41.73 7.67 -16.00
CA PHE A 863 41.70 9.06 -15.49
C PHE A 863 42.50 9.99 -16.44
N ASN A 864 42.28 11.29 -16.20
CA ASN A 864 43.09 12.36 -16.76
C ASN A 864 43.73 13.21 -15.63
N GLN A 865 44.80 13.93 -15.91
CA GLN A 865 45.49 14.77 -14.93
C GLN A 865 44.95 16.23 -14.88
N ASP A 866 43.73 16.45 -15.23
CA ASP A 866 43.03 17.71 -15.02
C ASP A 866 42.21 17.68 -13.71
N GLN A 867 41.54 18.77 -13.40
CA GLN A 867 40.77 18.88 -12.16
C GLN A 867 39.58 17.90 -12.08
N ALA A 868 39.00 17.57 -13.22
CA ALA A 868 37.87 16.66 -13.27
C ALA A 868 38.28 15.19 -13.08
N ASN A 869 39.52 14.83 -13.48
CA ASN A 869 40.03 13.46 -13.38
C ASN A 869 39.07 12.38 -13.91
N CYS A 870 38.37 12.68 -15.01
CA CYS A 870 37.38 11.80 -15.62
C CYS A 870 38.03 10.66 -16.45
N ALA A 871 37.50 9.47 -16.54
CA ALA A 871 36.17 8.93 -16.40
C ALA A 871 35.93 8.11 -15.10
N GLU A 872 37.00 7.52 -14.51
CA GLU A 872 36.89 6.62 -13.34
C GLU A 872 36.57 7.38 -12.08
N PHE A 873 37.06 8.62 -11.94
CA PHE A 873 37.02 9.38 -10.70
C PHE A 873 36.20 10.67 -10.78
N CYS A 874 35.42 10.86 -11.83
CA CYS A 874 34.45 11.95 -11.90
C CYS A 874 33.04 11.42 -12.00
N ASP A 875 32.09 12.18 -11.51
CA ASP A 875 30.68 11.93 -11.66
C ASP A 875 30.26 12.35 -13.07
N HIS A 876 30.31 11.40 -13.99
CA HIS A 876 29.79 11.62 -15.33
C HIS A 876 28.31 11.23 -15.36
N GLU A 877 27.52 12.05 -16.01
CA GLU A 877 26.07 11.94 -16.13
C GLU A 877 25.73 11.31 -17.48
N HIS A 878 24.72 10.48 -17.53
CA HIS A 878 24.24 9.78 -18.71
C HIS A 878 22.80 10.17 -19.01
N HIS A 879 22.63 11.17 -19.85
CA HIS A 879 21.33 11.77 -20.16
C HIS A 879 20.65 11.08 -21.33
N TYR A 880 19.35 10.83 -21.20
CA TYR A 880 18.46 10.24 -22.18
C TYR A 880 17.32 11.20 -22.48
N TYR A 881 17.09 11.49 -23.78
CA TYR A 881 16.07 12.43 -24.23
C TYR A 881 15.15 11.73 -25.22
N LEU A 882 13.85 11.75 -24.98
CA LEU A 882 12.82 11.20 -25.87
C LEU A 882 11.56 12.07 -25.83
N ASN A 883 11.07 12.55 -26.97
CA ASN A 883 9.79 13.23 -27.12
C ASN A 883 9.54 14.38 -26.09
N ASN A 884 10.51 15.25 -25.84
CA ASN A 884 10.54 16.34 -24.86
C ASN A 884 10.65 15.90 -23.37
N TYR A 885 10.80 14.62 -23.11
CA TYR A 885 11.14 14.10 -21.79
C TYR A 885 12.62 13.84 -21.67
N GLN A 886 13.13 13.88 -20.45
CA GLN A 886 14.52 13.54 -20.15
C GLN A 886 14.66 12.83 -18.82
N THR A 887 15.67 11.97 -18.71
CA THR A 887 16.16 11.39 -17.47
C THR A 887 17.67 11.24 -17.55
N TYR A 888 18.33 10.98 -16.44
CA TYR A 888 19.76 10.70 -16.45
C TYR A 888 20.17 9.73 -15.32
N GLU A 889 21.22 8.99 -15.56
CA GLU A 889 21.93 8.17 -14.58
C GLU A 889 23.18 8.92 -14.14
N TRP A 890 23.50 8.88 -12.87
CA TRP A 890 24.68 9.48 -12.27
C TRP A 890 25.29 8.56 -11.20
N HIS A 891 26.48 8.89 -10.70
CA HIS A 891 27.25 8.01 -9.82
C HIS A 891 27.62 8.70 -8.49
N PRO A 892 26.72 8.80 -7.51
CA PRO A 892 26.87 9.65 -6.32
C PRO A 892 28.04 9.28 -5.42
N ILE A 893 28.52 8.02 -5.46
CA ILE A 893 29.63 7.56 -4.60
C ILE A 893 31.02 7.97 -5.09
N VAL A 894 31.15 8.51 -6.32
CA VAL A 894 32.45 8.72 -6.97
C VAL A 894 33.38 9.69 -6.24
N HIS A 895 32.85 10.67 -5.54
CA HIS A 895 33.63 11.65 -4.75
C HIS A 895 33.80 11.28 -3.27
N ASP A 896 33.23 10.15 -2.87
CA ASP A 896 33.30 9.69 -1.48
C ASP A 896 34.52 8.76 -1.31
N ASN A 897 35.43 9.18 -0.45
CA ASN A 897 36.62 8.39 -0.10
C ASN A 897 36.29 7.08 0.63
N GLN A 898 35.07 6.94 1.12
CA GLN A 898 34.50 5.77 1.78
C GLN A 898 33.24 5.25 1.06
N GLY A 899 32.97 5.70 -0.16
CA GLY A 899 31.74 5.36 -0.89
C GLY A 899 31.53 3.87 -1.03
N CYS A 900 32.58 3.11 -1.35
CA CYS A 900 32.51 1.66 -1.47
C CYS A 900 32.43 0.91 -0.14
N GLU A 901 32.87 1.51 0.97
CA GLU A 901 32.68 0.92 2.31
C GLU A 901 31.19 0.90 2.70
N LYS A 902 30.42 1.88 2.24
CA LYS A 902 28.97 1.96 2.46
C LYS A 902 28.18 0.90 1.67
N GLU A 903 28.78 0.40 0.60
CA GLU A 903 28.16 -0.60 -0.29
C GLU A 903 28.49 -2.06 0.10
N VAL A 904 29.10 -2.32 1.29
CA VAL A 904 29.44 -3.69 1.72
C VAL A 904 28.20 -4.58 1.85
N ASP A 905 27.10 -4.06 2.35
CA ASP A 905 25.82 -4.78 2.44
C ASP A 905 25.18 -5.01 1.07
N ARG A 906 25.67 -4.34 0.03
CA ARG A 906 25.21 -4.44 -1.35
C ARG A 906 26.21 -5.19 -2.26
N GLY A 907 27.17 -5.88 -1.66
CA GLY A 907 28.03 -6.82 -2.37
C GLY A 907 29.47 -6.37 -2.59
N VAL A 908 29.89 -5.23 -2.05
CA VAL A 908 31.32 -4.89 -2.04
C VAL A 908 32.06 -5.81 -1.07
N VAL A 909 33.06 -6.53 -1.56
CA VAL A 909 33.92 -7.35 -0.70
C VAL A 909 34.71 -6.45 0.23
N ALA A 910 34.52 -6.63 1.54
CA ALA A 910 35.18 -5.81 2.55
C ALA A 910 36.70 -6.06 2.63
N ASN A 911 37.43 -5.11 3.18
CA ASN A 911 38.82 -5.24 3.61
C ASN A 911 39.78 -5.84 2.58
N GLN A 912 39.60 -5.45 1.36
CA GLN A 912 40.48 -5.78 0.25
C GLN A 912 41.83 -5.03 0.39
N PHE A 913 42.85 -5.49 -0.32
CA PHE A 913 44.06 -4.70 -0.53
C PHE A 913 43.76 -3.50 -1.47
N GLY A 914 44.67 -2.52 -1.52
CA GLY A 914 44.51 -1.42 -2.47
C GLY A 914 43.50 -0.35 -2.08
N SER A 915 42.97 0.32 -3.09
CA SER A 915 42.11 1.52 -2.92
C SER A 915 40.61 1.18 -2.98
N TRP A 916 40.21 0.04 -2.46
CA TRP A 916 38.84 -0.44 -2.50
C TRP A 916 37.78 0.47 -1.83
N PRO A 917 38.11 1.27 -0.76
CA PRO A 917 37.13 2.13 -0.12
C PRO A 917 36.61 3.27 -0.99
N PHE A 918 37.39 3.68 -2.00
CA PHE A 918 37.03 4.79 -2.85
C PHE A 918 35.86 4.45 -3.77
N GLY A 919 34.86 5.30 -3.76
CA GLY A 919 33.80 5.31 -4.77
C GLY A 919 34.36 5.65 -6.15
N ARG A 920 33.90 4.94 -7.17
CA ARG A 920 34.23 5.19 -8.57
C ARG A 920 32.95 5.40 -9.37
N ALA A 921 33.11 5.91 -10.56
CA ALA A 921 32.00 6.20 -11.44
C ALA A 921 31.32 4.89 -11.94
N GLY A 922 30.22 4.52 -11.28
CA GLY A 922 29.41 3.36 -11.59
C GLY A 922 29.96 2.01 -11.09
N TRP A 923 30.94 1.97 -10.18
CA TRP A 923 31.47 0.71 -9.67
C TRP A 923 32.29 0.82 -8.38
N CYS A 924 32.41 -0.29 -7.70
CA CYS A 924 33.39 -0.53 -6.63
C CYS A 924 34.27 -1.74 -6.95
N ALA A 925 35.51 -1.73 -6.48
CA ALA A 925 36.36 -2.91 -6.54
C ALA A 925 35.74 -4.05 -5.72
N GLY A 926 35.70 -5.26 -6.30
CA GLY A 926 35.09 -6.42 -5.64
C GLY A 926 33.56 -6.34 -5.53
N GLN A 927 32.91 -5.82 -6.56
CA GLN A 927 31.45 -5.76 -6.65
C GLN A 927 30.98 -6.11 -8.07
N ASP A 928 29.79 -6.66 -8.18
CA ASP A 928 29.03 -6.73 -9.43
C ASP A 928 28.55 -5.34 -9.83
N VAL A 929 28.42 -5.11 -11.13
CA VAL A 929 27.92 -3.84 -11.65
C VAL A 929 26.41 -3.96 -11.79
N LYS A 930 25.69 -3.26 -10.96
CA LYS A 930 24.22 -3.22 -10.98
C LYS A 930 23.72 -2.59 -12.27
N GLN A 931 22.58 -3.07 -12.75
CA GLN A 931 21.86 -2.43 -13.86
C GLN A 931 21.08 -1.24 -13.35
N TRP A 932 21.14 -0.13 -14.04
CA TRP A 932 20.22 0.98 -13.88
C TRP A 932 19.06 0.79 -14.86
N THR A 933 17.83 0.97 -14.40
CA THR A 933 16.63 0.85 -15.21
C THR A 933 15.76 2.08 -15.06
N TYR A 934 15.16 2.54 -16.16
CA TYR A 934 14.22 3.65 -16.14
C TYR A 934 13.06 3.37 -17.10
N ASP A 935 11.84 3.50 -16.60
CA ASP A 935 10.61 3.31 -17.38
C ASP A 935 10.33 4.56 -18.23
N ILE A 936 10.25 4.36 -19.53
CA ILE A 936 9.96 5.42 -20.51
C ILE A 936 8.64 5.19 -21.25
N THR A 937 7.78 4.31 -20.75
CA THR A 937 6.53 3.92 -21.42
C THR A 937 5.70 5.13 -21.81
N ASN A 938 5.53 6.06 -20.87
CA ASN A 938 4.75 7.29 -21.10
C ASN A 938 5.44 8.33 -22.01
N TRP A 939 6.69 8.11 -22.39
CA TRP A 939 7.44 8.98 -23.29
C TRP A 939 7.32 8.55 -24.74
N VAL A 940 6.94 7.30 -24.97
CA VAL A 940 6.89 6.66 -26.27
C VAL A 940 5.59 7.06 -26.98
N ALA A 941 5.72 7.56 -28.19
CA ALA A 941 4.59 7.82 -29.08
C ALA A 941 4.25 6.56 -29.88
N ASN A 942 3.06 6.02 -29.69
CA ASN A 942 2.59 4.82 -30.37
C ASN A 942 2.41 5.06 -31.88
N SER A 943 2.69 4.04 -32.67
CA SER A 943 2.52 4.03 -34.15
C SER A 943 3.28 5.15 -34.89
N THR A 944 4.28 5.76 -34.25
CA THR A 944 5.15 6.77 -34.86
C THR A 944 6.62 6.44 -34.62
N GLU A 945 7.52 7.05 -35.40
CA GLU A 945 8.95 6.92 -35.16
C GLU A 945 9.34 7.76 -33.94
N ASN A 946 9.90 7.10 -32.93
CA ASN A 946 10.48 7.72 -31.76
C ASN A 946 11.99 7.90 -31.95
N ASN A 947 12.54 9.02 -31.52
CA ASN A 947 13.96 9.27 -31.59
C ASN A 947 14.53 9.47 -30.17
N LEU A 948 15.29 8.48 -29.70
CA LEU A 948 15.96 8.49 -28.41
C LEU A 948 17.39 9.00 -28.58
N HIS A 949 17.74 10.06 -27.89
CA HIS A 949 19.07 10.63 -27.82
C HIS A 949 19.77 10.27 -26.52
N TYR A 950 21.07 10.02 -26.59
CA TYR A 950 21.93 9.80 -25.44
C TYR A 950 23.08 10.77 -25.42
N LYS A 951 23.41 11.34 -24.27
CA LYS A 951 24.58 12.17 -24.03
C LYS A 951 25.28 11.80 -22.74
N GLY A 952 26.62 11.68 -22.81
CA GLY A 952 27.45 11.63 -21.61
C GLY A 952 28.00 13.02 -21.32
N LEU A 953 27.71 13.53 -20.12
CA LEU A 953 28.07 14.88 -19.70
C LEU A 953 28.92 14.82 -18.41
N PHE A 954 29.51 15.94 -18.05
CA PHE A 954 30.11 16.20 -16.76
C PHE A 954 29.71 17.62 -16.32
N ASN A 955 29.07 17.75 -15.17
CA ASN A 955 28.46 19.00 -14.72
C ASN A 955 27.57 19.65 -15.79
N GLY A 956 26.68 18.86 -16.39
CA GLY A 956 25.75 19.32 -17.42
C GLY A 956 26.38 19.71 -18.77
N GLN A 957 27.68 19.50 -18.97
CA GLN A 957 28.40 19.90 -20.19
C GLN A 957 29.27 18.78 -20.76
N GLU A 958 29.61 18.90 -22.04
CA GLU A 958 30.56 18.00 -22.69
C GLU A 958 31.94 18.12 -22.04
N TYR A 959 32.45 16.99 -21.55
CA TYR A 959 33.79 16.93 -20.97
C TYR A 959 34.90 17.01 -22.04
N VAL A 960 35.71 18.07 -21.96
CA VAL A 960 36.90 18.24 -22.80
C VAL A 960 38.11 18.27 -21.88
N PRO A 961 39.01 17.26 -21.94
CA PRO A 961 40.21 17.23 -21.11
C PRO A 961 41.10 18.45 -21.33
N GLN A 962 41.48 19.13 -20.27
CA GLN A 962 42.46 20.23 -20.32
C GLN A 962 43.87 19.70 -20.36
N ASN A 963 44.13 18.49 -19.84
CA ASN A 963 45.39 17.83 -19.82
C ASN A 963 45.25 16.37 -20.25
N THR A 964 45.95 15.93 -21.26
CA THR A 964 45.90 14.58 -21.81
C THR A 964 46.98 13.64 -21.25
N ASN A 965 47.84 14.11 -20.32
CA ASN A 965 48.85 13.32 -19.65
C ASN A 965 48.25 12.43 -18.54
N GLY A 966 47.47 11.48 -18.86
CA GLY A 966 46.84 10.55 -17.93
C GLY A 966 46.64 9.19 -18.55
N GLY A 967 46.01 8.31 -17.80
CA GLY A 967 45.59 7.00 -18.28
C GLY A 967 44.52 7.08 -19.36
N SER A 968 44.24 5.97 -19.99
CA SER A 968 43.13 5.85 -20.91
C SER A 968 41.79 6.07 -20.17
N ARG A 969 41.07 7.10 -20.55
CA ARG A 969 39.73 7.43 -19.97
C ARG A 969 38.64 6.86 -20.86
N ASN A 970 37.89 5.94 -20.36
CA ASN A 970 36.89 5.26 -21.17
C ASN A 970 35.65 4.92 -20.33
N ILE A 971 34.48 5.30 -20.82
CA ILE A 971 33.23 4.85 -20.30
C ILE A 971 32.84 3.54 -20.98
N ARG A 972 32.61 2.50 -20.19
CA ARG A 972 32.08 1.21 -20.63
C ARG A 972 30.56 1.22 -20.40
N ALA A 973 29.81 1.49 -21.45
CA ALA A 973 28.36 1.48 -21.42
C ALA A 973 27.79 0.33 -22.25
N ASN A 974 26.80 -0.32 -21.70
CA ASN A 974 25.97 -1.34 -22.34
C ASN A 974 24.52 -0.94 -22.09
N ILE A 975 23.91 -0.26 -23.06
CA ILE A 975 22.61 0.38 -22.91
C ILE A 975 21.62 -0.26 -23.87
N TRP A 976 20.50 -0.70 -23.31
CA TRP A 976 19.43 -1.41 -24.02
C TRP A 976 18.12 -0.68 -23.91
N LEU A 977 17.29 -0.83 -24.92
CA LEU A 977 15.87 -0.59 -24.88
C LEU A 977 15.19 -1.96 -24.78
N VAL A 978 14.38 -2.14 -23.75
CA VAL A 978 13.76 -3.43 -23.42
C VAL A 978 12.26 -3.28 -23.29
N TRP A 979 11.53 -4.16 -23.98
CA TRP A 979 10.06 -4.19 -23.98
C TRP A 979 9.54 -5.32 -23.08
N TYR A 980 8.49 -5.00 -22.36
CA TYR A 980 7.83 -5.91 -21.42
C TYR A 980 6.41 -6.20 -21.85
N ALA A 981 6.00 -7.43 -21.71
CA ALA A 981 4.62 -7.86 -21.76
C ALA A 981 4.05 -7.94 -20.33
N GLN A 982 2.76 -7.77 -20.19
CA GLN A 982 2.04 -8.09 -18.95
C GLN A 982 2.01 -9.61 -18.78
N ASN A 983 2.32 -10.10 -17.59
CA ASN A 983 2.27 -11.52 -17.25
C ASN A 983 0.84 -11.97 -16.92
#